data_cfe651ba31155ea579c25362e99c050c
#
_entry.id   cfe651ba31155ea579c25362e99c050c
#
_cell.length_a   1.000
_cell.length_b   1.000
_cell.length_c   1.000
_cell.angle_alpha   90.00
_cell.angle_beta   90.00
_cell.angle_gamma   90.00
#
_symmetry.space_group_name_H-M   'P 1'
#
loop_
_entity.id
_entity.type
_entity.pdbx_description
1 polymer ?
#
loop_
_entity_poly.entity_id
_entity_poly.type
_entity_poly.pdbx_seq_one_letter_code
_entity_poly.pdbx_strand_id
1 'polypeptide(L)'
;MTDENLNKDGNVGTENNVSDTGVKRREGRRRNYNRREGTSRNSTRKTTTETAENTKGSRRPRRSRENRNENASAESNEILEKNITSQENENTKLVKTRRHEGGLVKVENRAIAKRPERAIAKRSERSITKREDFRFKKPSIKIIPLGGIEEIGKNITVFEYEDDIIVVDCGLEFPTDDMLGIDLVIPDVTYLVKNKEKVRGMVITHGHEDHIGSIPYVLQQINMPIYATKLTCGLIKGKLEEHHLLRSTKLVEVDAGQTIKLGKFSVEFIRSCHSIPDSVMLAITTTAGTILHTGDFKIDYTPIDGKPMDLGRIAELGNKGILALMSDSTNSERKGFTMSEKSVGAVFDKLFMNCKKRIVVATFASNVHRVQQIVDSAVKYGRKIAVCGRSMINMIENAKALGYINAPEDIFIDIDLIRNYNDEQLVIITTGSQGETMSALTRMAAGEHKKVTITPNDLVIISANAIPGNEKLVSKVIDDLMKIGAEVVYSALADVHVSGHACQEEQKLILSLARPQYFIPVHGEYRQLMAHAETAKELGIPAQNIFITHNGRILELNKDEAKFTTSVPSGKVLVDGLGVGDVGNIVLRDRQHLSQDGLIVIVLTMDSSTGEIVSGPDVISRGFVYVRESENLMEDVKNVIKQEVAGFEQRHITDWSTIKSTLKDDLRDYIFQKTKRDPMILPIIMEV
;
A
#
# COMPACT_ATOMS: atom_id res chain seq x y z
N MET A 1 49.62 44.32 6.32
CA MET A 1 50.79 44.44 5.45
C MET A 1 50.31 43.79 4.19
N THR A 2 49.68 44.59 3.41
CA THR A 2 50.09 45.27 2.15
C THR A 2 49.90 44.27 1.00
N ASP A 3 48.85 44.43 0.24
CA ASP A 3 48.64 45.33 -0.92
C ASP A 3 49.27 44.71 -2.19
N GLU A 4 48.75 44.70 -3.31
CA GLU A 4 47.84 45.47 -4.13
C GLU A 4 47.84 44.83 -5.52
N ASN A 5 46.73 44.73 -6.20
CA ASN A 5 46.28 45.57 -7.32
C ASN A 5 46.98 45.30 -8.67
N LEU A 6 46.32 45.16 -9.74
CA LEU A 6 45.56 45.96 -10.67
C LEU A 6 45.54 45.24 -12.03
N ASN A 7 44.42 44.98 -12.60
CA ASN A 7 43.72 45.78 -13.62
C ASN A 7 44.26 45.78 -15.08
N LYS A 8 43.30 45.60 -15.96
CA LYS A 8 42.95 46.27 -17.23
C LYS A 8 43.06 45.42 -18.49
N ASP A 9 41.99 45.25 -19.09
CA ASP A 9 41.19 45.97 -20.12
C ASP A 9 41.48 45.57 -21.58
N GLY A 10 40.36 45.50 -22.34
CA GLY A 10 40.28 45.76 -23.77
C GLY A 10 39.69 44.59 -24.56
N ASN A 11 38.51 44.51 -24.87
CA ASN A 11 37.44 45.21 -25.62
C ASN A 11 37.67 45.29 -27.14
N VAL A 12 36.51 45.12 -27.87
CA VAL A 12 36.23 45.48 -29.27
C VAL A 12 36.65 44.41 -30.31
N GLY A 13 35.82 43.93 -31.18
CA GLY A 13 34.47 44.23 -31.66
C GLY A 13 34.32 43.67 -33.07
N THR A 14 33.06 43.42 -33.40
CA THR A 14 32.41 43.60 -34.71
C THR A 14 32.86 42.74 -35.89
N GLU A 15 31.87 42.08 -36.41
CA GLU A 15 30.97 42.23 -37.51
C GLU A 15 31.15 41.27 -38.71
N ASN A 16 30.07 40.63 -39.06
CA ASN A 16 29.42 40.41 -40.36
C ASN A 16 30.20 39.81 -41.56
N ASN A 17 29.67 38.75 -42.17
CA ASN A 17 28.82 38.77 -43.38
C ASN A 17 28.68 37.37 -44.01
N VAL A 18 27.52 36.87 -44.13
CA VAL A 18 26.65 36.56 -45.30
C VAL A 18 27.35 36.25 -46.63
N SER A 19 27.04 35.08 -47.18
CA SER A 19 26.65 34.75 -48.57
C SER A 19 26.54 33.24 -48.71
N ASP A 20 25.45 32.65 -48.91
CA ASP A 20 24.49 32.41 -49.99
C ASP A 20 25.12 31.97 -51.32
N THR A 21 24.57 30.93 -51.83
CA THR A 21 24.43 30.30 -53.16
C THR A 21 24.78 28.79 -53.10
N GLY A 22 23.99 27.86 -53.59
CA GLY A 22 22.93 27.83 -54.54
C GLY A 22 22.70 26.35 -54.99
N VAL A 23 21.51 26.06 -55.11
CA VAL A 23 20.77 25.02 -55.82
C VAL A 23 21.55 24.21 -56.87
N LYS A 24 21.37 22.84 -56.89
CA LYS A 24 21.00 22.10 -58.09
C LYS A 24 20.41 20.72 -57.80
N ARG A 25 19.15 20.59 -58.18
CA ARG A 25 18.44 19.31 -58.50
C ARG A 25 19.11 18.59 -59.64
N ARG A 26 19.07 17.25 -59.63
CA ARG A 26 18.80 16.46 -60.81
C ARG A 26 18.15 15.11 -60.49
N GLU A 27 17.02 14.92 -61.15
CA GLU A 27 16.20 13.71 -61.25
C GLU A 27 16.87 12.61 -62.10
N GLY A 28 16.38 11.40 -61.91
CA GLY A 28 16.08 10.49 -63.03
C GLY A 28 16.80 9.18 -63.02
N ARG A 29 16.21 8.06 -62.79
CA ARG A 29 15.50 7.18 -63.73
C ARG A 29 15.25 5.78 -63.13
N ARG A 30 14.01 5.41 -63.25
CA ARG A 30 13.49 4.03 -63.18
C ARG A 30 14.15 3.11 -64.22
N ARG A 31 14.30 1.80 -63.90
CA ARG A 31 14.01 0.70 -64.83
C ARG A 31 13.61 -0.58 -64.07
N ASN A 32 12.39 -1.03 -64.39
CA ASN A 32 11.85 -2.36 -64.21
C ASN A 32 12.54 -3.35 -65.17
N TYR A 33 12.60 -4.64 -64.83
CA TYR A 33 12.24 -5.77 -65.69
C TYR A 33 12.12 -7.06 -64.88
N ASN A 34 10.94 -7.54 -64.71
CA ASN A 34 10.23 -8.76 -65.12
C ASN A 34 10.97 -10.12 -65.12
N ARG A 35 10.41 -11.05 -64.33
CA ARG A 35 9.63 -12.25 -64.71
C ARG A 35 10.33 -13.38 -65.46
N ARG A 36 10.30 -14.58 -64.83
CA ARG A 36 9.85 -15.90 -65.45
C ARG A 36 10.03 -17.00 -64.40
N GLU A 37 9.02 -17.61 -63.99
CA GLU A 37 8.30 -18.87 -64.15
C GLU A 37 9.14 -20.08 -64.64
N GLY A 38 8.90 -21.24 -63.99
CA GLY A 38 9.26 -22.61 -64.52
C GLY A 38 9.33 -23.60 -63.34
N THR A 39 8.27 -24.15 -62.88
CA THR A 39 7.60 -25.46 -63.02
C THR A 39 8.53 -26.70 -62.88
N SER A 40 8.26 -27.52 -61.86
CA SER A 40 7.59 -28.82 -61.92
C SER A 40 8.46 -30.09 -61.78
N ARG A 41 7.89 -30.99 -60.97
CA ARG A 41 7.83 -32.45 -60.99
C ARG A 41 8.82 -33.31 -60.19
N ASN A 42 8.25 -33.90 -59.13
CA ASN A 42 7.87 -35.32 -58.93
C ASN A 42 8.99 -36.37 -59.09
N SER A 43 9.16 -37.19 -58.07
CA SER A 43 8.94 -38.64 -57.99
C SER A 43 9.63 -39.25 -56.79
N THR A 44 8.87 -39.80 -55.85
CA THR A 44 8.43 -41.20 -55.68
C THR A 44 9.49 -42.24 -55.35
N ARG A 45 9.17 -42.96 -54.24
CA ARG A 45 9.42 -44.43 -54.00
C ARG A 45 10.77 -44.79 -53.43
N LYS A 46 10.93 -45.70 -52.51
CA LYS A 46 10.19 -46.81 -51.90
C LYS A 46 11.11 -47.47 -50.85
N THR A 47 10.52 -47.90 -49.73
CA THR A 47 10.55 -49.24 -49.09
C THR A 47 11.87 -49.97 -48.89
N THR A 48 12.06 -50.50 -47.68
CA THR A 48 11.79 -51.85 -47.14
C THR A 48 12.30 -51.99 -45.74
N THR A 49 11.47 -52.38 -44.76
CA THR A 49 11.26 -53.72 -44.16
C THR A 49 12.52 -54.36 -43.59
N GLU A 50 12.59 -54.92 -42.44
CA GLU A 50 11.97 -55.97 -41.62
C GLU A 50 12.79 -56.09 -40.32
N THR A 51 12.48 -56.64 -39.24
CA THR A 51 11.59 -57.67 -38.67
C THR A 51 11.77 -57.60 -37.15
N ALA A 52 10.81 -57.58 -36.35
CA ALA A 52 10.01 -58.58 -35.64
C ALA A 52 10.75 -59.48 -34.62
N GLU A 53 10.29 -59.46 -33.39
CA GLU A 53 9.80 -60.61 -32.57
C GLU A 53 9.54 -60.14 -31.13
N ASN A 54 8.35 -60.07 -30.66
CA ASN A 54 7.45 -61.02 -30.02
C ASN A 54 7.90 -61.50 -28.64
N THR A 55 7.19 -61.11 -27.60
CA THR A 55 6.54 -62.08 -26.72
C THR A 55 5.43 -61.44 -25.84
N LYS A 56 4.37 -62.20 -25.81
CA LYS A 56 3.04 -62.10 -25.23
C LYS A 56 3.00 -61.90 -23.72
N GLY A 57 1.94 -61.26 -23.23
CA GLY A 57 1.28 -61.72 -22.05
C GLY A 57 0.41 -60.74 -21.29
N SER A 58 -0.84 -60.80 -21.59
CA SER A 58 -2.10 -60.88 -20.79
C SER A 58 -2.72 -59.58 -20.26
N ARG A 59 -3.89 -59.38 -20.78
CA ARG A 59 -4.95 -58.45 -20.35
C ARG A 59 -5.62 -58.91 -19.05
N ARG A 60 -5.98 -57.95 -18.18
CA ARG A 60 -7.35 -57.79 -17.60
C ARG A 60 -7.38 -56.58 -16.63
N PRO A 61 -8.54 -56.07 -16.16
CA PRO A 61 -9.06 -54.77 -16.61
C PRO A 61 -9.15 -53.74 -15.44
N ARG A 62 -9.21 -52.46 -15.83
CA ARG A 62 -9.59 -51.33 -14.95
C ARG A 62 -10.96 -51.58 -14.28
N ARG A 63 -11.01 -51.46 -12.93
CA ARG A 63 -12.22 -51.14 -12.18
C ARG A 63 -12.02 -49.75 -11.54
N SER A 64 -12.96 -48.88 -11.86
CA SER A 64 -13.27 -47.59 -11.32
C SER A 64 -13.22 -47.57 -9.76
N ARG A 65 -12.54 -46.56 -9.21
CA ARG A 65 -12.71 -46.07 -7.84
C ARG A 65 -13.14 -44.62 -7.92
N GLU A 66 -14.40 -44.41 -8.16
CA GLU A 66 -15.13 -43.23 -7.75
C GLU A 66 -16.13 -43.70 -6.69
N ASN A 67 -16.40 -42.80 -5.73
CA ASN A 67 -17.30 -42.96 -4.57
C ASN A 67 -16.65 -43.51 -3.28
N ARG A 68 -16.00 -42.57 -2.56
CA ARG A 68 -15.89 -42.64 -1.10
C ARG A 68 -15.42 -41.33 -0.46
N ASN A 69 -15.90 -40.17 -0.89
CA ASN A 69 -15.65 -38.91 -0.18
C ASN A 69 -16.84 -37.97 0.01
N GLU A 70 -18.05 -38.43 -0.27
CA GLU A 70 -19.25 -37.58 -0.04
C GLU A 70 -19.94 -37.81 1.32
N ASN A 71 -19.55 -38.82 2.10
CA ASN A 71 -20.18 -39.08 3.41
C ASN A 71 -19.43 -38.51 4.62
N ALA A 72 -18.22 -37.93 4.45
CA ALA A 72 -17.50 -37.30 5.56
C ALA A 72 -17.83 -35.83 5.77
N SER A 73 -18.43 -35.15 4.77
CA SER A 73 -18.81 -33.74 4.87
C SER A 73 -20.25 -33.52 5.39
N ALA A 74 -21.08 -34.56 5.38
CA ALA A 74 -22.47 -34.47 5.88
C ALA A 74 -22.57 -34.62 7.41
N GLU A 75 -21.71 -35.46 8.02
CA GLU A 75 -21.71 -35.64 9.48
C GLU A 75 -21.12 -34.45 10.23
N SER A 76 -20.16 -33.70 9.65
CA SER A 76 -19.56 -32.51 10.28
C SER A 76 -20.53 -31.31 10.29
N ASN A 77 -21.41 -31.19 9.32
CA ASN A 77 -22.40 -30.11 9.28
C ASN A 77 -23.58 -30.36 10.22
N GLU A 78 -23.95 -31.62 10.43
CA GLU A 78 -25.05 -31.96 11.36
C GLU A 78 -24.67 -31.79 12.83
N ILE A 79 -23.39 -31.89 13.17
CA ILE A 79 -22.87 -31.61 14.53
C ILE A 79 -22.77 -30.10 14.78
N LEU A 80 -22.51 -29.28 13.74
CA LEU A 80 -22.44 -27.83 13.88
C LEU A 80 -23.85 -27.19 14.05
N GLU A 81 -24.85 -27.70 13.33
CA GLU A 81 -26.23 -27.21 13.46
C GLU A 81 -26.90 -27.62 14.78
N LYS A 82 -26.57 -28.80 15.33
CA LYS A 82 -27.07 -29.22 16.65
C LYS A 82 -26.48 -28.43 17.82
N ASN A 83 -25.25 -27.89 17.68
CA ASN A 83 -24.63 -27.06 18.69
C ASN A 83 -25.10 -25.58 18.66
N ILE A 84 -25.53 -25.08 17.50
CA ILE A 84 -26.10 -23.73 17.38
C ILE A 84 -27.52 -23.67 17.93
N THR A 85 -28.34 -24.72 17.70
CA THR A 85 -29.69 -24.79 18.24
C THR A 85 -29.77 -25.02 19.75
N SER A 86 -28.74 -25.61 20.38
CA SER A 86 -28.69 -25.76 21.85
C SER A 86 -28.30 -24.49 22.59
N GLN A 87 -27.50 -23.58 21.98
CA GLN A 87 -27.18 -22.30 22.59
C GLN A 87 -28.29 -21.25 22.47
N GLU A 88 -29.10 -21.28 21.39
CA GLU A 88 -30.24 -20.38 21.27
C GLU A 88 -31.41 -20.76 22.22
N ASN A 89 -31.53 -22.04 22.60
CA ASN A 89 -32.57 -22.48 23.54
C ASN A 89 -32.29 -22.18 25.01
N GLU A 90 -31.02 -21.99 25.42
CA GLU A 90 -30.72 -21.57 26.80
C GLU A 90 -30.90 -20.05 27.00
N ASN A 91 -30.63 -19.23 25.98
CA ASN A 91 -30.83 -17.77 26.05
C ASN A 91 -32.33 -17.38 25.98
N THR A 92 -33.19 -18.23 25.41
CA THR A 92 -34.66 -17.97 25.34
C THR A 92 -35.41 -18.37 26.60
N LYS A 93 -34.84 -19.24 27.45
CA LYS A 93 -35.45 -19.62 28.73
C LYS A 93 -35.26 -18.62 29.88
N LEU A 94 -34.27 -17.72 29.76
CA LEU A 94 -33.98 -16.68 30.76
C LEU A 94 -34.80 -15.40 30.60
N VAL A 95 -35.54 -15.24 29.48
CA VAL A 95 -36.34 -14.04 29.19
C VAL A 95 -37.85 -14.30 29.47
N LYS A 96 -38.29 -15.56 29.71
CA LYS A 96 -39.71 -15.89 29.88
C LYS A 96 -40.22 -15.96 31.33
N THR A 97 -39.40 -15.67 32.35
CA THR A 97 -39.80 -15.78 33.78
C THR A 97 -40.00 -14.44 34.50
N ARG A 98 -40.18 -13.33 33.79
CA ARG A 98 -40.51 -12.03 34.43
C ARG A 98 -41.63 -11.31 33.68
N ARG A 99 -42.79 -11.91 33.58
CA ARG A 99 -44.07 -11.22 33.31
C ARG A 99 -45.17 -12.01 33.96
N HIS A 100 -45.52 -11.67 35.19
CA HIS A 100 -46.87 -11.62 35.71
C HIS A 100 -46.91 -10.87 37.05
N GLU A 101 -47.94 -10.05 37.10
CA GLU A 101 -48.55 -9.40 38.24
C GLU A 101 -48.19 -7.95 38.53
N GLY A 102 -49.21 -7.11 38.35
CA GLY A 102 -49.52 -6.05 39.30
C GLY A 102 -49.95 -4.71 38.74
N GLY A 103 -51.23 -4.51 38.49
CA GLY A 103 -51.97 -3.35 39.06
C GLY A 103 -51.70 -1.95 38.48
N LEU A 104 -52.66 -1.46 37.72
CA LEU A 104 -52.93 -0.04 37.43
C LEU A 104 -53.11 0.75 38.72
N VAL A 105 -52.30 1.78 38.98
CA VAL A 105 -52.59 2.84 39.95
C VAL A 105 -52.50 4.21 39.27
N LYS A 106 -53.62 4.93 39.37
CA LYS A 106 -53.83 6.32 38.93
C LYS A 106 -52.79 7.24 39.57
N VAL A 107 -52.19 8.13 38.78
CA VAL A 107 -51.34 9.22 39.28
C VAL A 107 -52.19 10.49 39.35
N GLU A 108 -52.46 10.95 40.55
CA GLU A 108 -52.95 12.31 40.84
C GLU A 108 -51.79 13.29 40.88
N ASN A 109 -51.98 14.43 40.21
CA ASN A 109 -51.10 15.59 40.25
C ASN A 109 -50.92 16.16 41.67
N ARG A 110 -49.71 16.25 42.17
CA ARG A 110 -49.35 17.11 43.29
C ARG A 110 -48.12 17.99 43.00
N ALA A 111 -48.28 19.23 43.38
CA ALA A 111 -47.49 20.40 43.18
C ALA A 111 -45.98 20.28 43.48
N ILE A 112 -45.20 20.95 42.66
CA ILE A 112 -43.73 21.16 42.80
C ILE A 112 -43.48 22.12 44.00
N ALA A 113 -42.89 21.61 45.09
CA ALA A 113 -42.29 22.41 46.12
C ALA A 113 -40.79 22.59 45.92
N LYS A 114 -40.34 23.85 45.87
CA LYS A 114 -38.94 24.25 45.75
C LYS A 114 -38.11 23.67 46.91
N ARG A 115 -37.03 22.97 46.61
CA ARG A 115 -35.98 22.56 47.56
C ARG A 115 -34.80 23.54 47.54
N PRO A 116 -34.19 23.86 48.65
CA PRO A 116 -33.16 24.89 48.71
C PRO A 116 -31.77 24.42 48.29
N GLU A 117 -31.03 25.33 47.66
CA GLU A 117 -29.72 25.16 46.97
C GLU A 117 -28.52 24.73 47.85
N ARG A 118 -28.69 24.37 49.12
CA ARG A 118 -27.56 24.06 50.03
C ARG A 118 -27.13 22.57 50.10
N ALA A 119 -27.75 21.66 49.36
CA ALA A 119 -27.43 20.23 49.46
C ALA A 119 -26.53 19.72 48.32
N ILE A 120 -26.23 20.54 47.30
CA ILE A 120 -25.44 20.09 46.12
C ILE A 120 -23.92 20.33 46.32
N ALA A 121 -23.53 21.26 47.19
CA ALA A 121 -22.10 21.57 47.40
C ALA A 121 -21.32 20.56 48.27
N LYS A 122 -21.99 19.65 49.00
CA LYS A 122 -21.30 18.61 49.81
C LYS A 122 -21.20 17.22 49.19
N ARG A 123 -21.70 17.03 47.98
CA ARG A 123 -21.60 15.73 47.26
C ARG A 123 -20.54 15.72 46.16
N SER A 124 -20.00 16.88 45.77
CA SER A 124 -18.92 17.01 44.81
C SER A 124 -17.50 16.86 45.41
N GLU A 125 -17.34 16.92 46.71
CA GLU A 125 -16.04 16.75 47.37
C GLU A 125 -15.70 15.31 47.80
N ARG A 126 -16.62 14.36 47.63
CA ARG A 126 -16.35 12.93 47.97
C ARG A 126 -16.14 11.97 46.81
N SER A 127 -16.13 12.44 45.58
CA SER A 127 -15.82 11.61 44.40
C SER A 127 -14.46 11.94 43.71
N ILE A 128 -13.62 12.75 44.40
CA ILE A 128 -12.20 12.87 44.03
C ILE A 128 -11.43 11.94 44.96
N THR A 129 -11.66 10.63 44.78
CA THR A 129 -10.86 9.65 45.51
C THR A 129 -10.27 8.65 44.50
N LYS A 130 -8.96 8.65 44.53
CA LYS A 130 -8.05 7.70 43.91
C LYS A 130 -8.11 7.72 42.39
N ARG A 131 -7.49 8.69 41.73
CA ARG A 131 -6.56 8.36 40.68
C ARG A 131 -5.55 7.40 41.32
N GLU A 132 -5.74 6.10 41.15
CA GLU A 132 -4.66 5.17 41.39
C GLU A 132 -3.49 5.73 40.63
N ASP A 133 -2.37 5.95 41.32
CA ASP A 133 -1.12 6.33 40.67
C ASP A 133 -0.72 5.15 39.78
N PHE A 134 -1.09 5.20 38.48
CA PHE A 134 -0.68 4.25 37.46
C PHE A 134 0.82 4.38 37.14
N ARG A 135 1.60 4.97 38.01
CA ARG A 135 3.04 5.07 37.85
C ARG A 135 3.68 3.73 38.15
N PHE A 136 4.50 3.26 37.20
CA PHE A 136 5.37 2.13 37.45
C PHE A 136 6.31 2.44 38.62
N LYS A 137 6.49 1.47 39.51
CA LYS A 137 7.41 1.60 40.64
C LYS A 137 8.87 1.68 40.24
N LYS A 138 9.21 1.13 39.03
CA LYS A 138 10.52 1.15 38.40
C LYS A 138 10.45 1.79 37.02
N PRO A 139 11.57 2.31 36.49
CA PRO A 139 11.61 2.83 35.12
C PRO A 139 11.01 1.85 34.11
N SER A 140 10.19 2.34 33.21
CA SER A 140 9.46 1.55 32.21
C SER A 140 9.63 2.17 30.82
N ILE A 141 9.58 1.33 29.79
CA ILE A 141 9.55 1.78 28.39
C ILE A 141 8.08 1.82 27.95
N LYS A 142 7.70 2.88 27.23
CA LYS A 142 6.43 2.96 26.54
C LYS A 142 6.65 2.64 25.06
N ILE A 143 5.87 1.74 24.53
CA ILE A 143 5.76 1.42 23.10
C ILE A 143 4.44 1.99 22.61
N ILE A 144 4.49 2.84 21.59
CA ILE A 144 3.34 3.59 21.08
C ILE A 144 3.34 3.46 19.55
N PRO A 145 2.68 2.45 18.97
CA PRO A 145 2.48 2.39 17.54
C PRO A 145 1.59 3.55 17.08
N LEU A 146 2.01 4.32 16.10
CA LEU A 146 1.18 5.33 15.44
C LEU A 146 0.68 4.84 14.07
N GLY A 147 1.18 3.69 13.61
CA GLY A 147 0.79 2.99 12.38
C GLY A 147 1.40 1.60 12.33
N GLY A 148 0.95 0.76 11.35
CA GLY A 148 1.47 -0.59 11.12
C GLY A 148 0.88 -1.68 12.01
N ILE A 149 -0.20 -1.40 12.75
CA ILE A 149 -0.93 -2.38 13.56
C ILE A 149 -2.36 -2.51 13.04
N GLU A 150 -2.79 -3.76 12.78
CA GLU A 150 -4.08 -4.11 12.14
C GLU A 150 -4.19 -3.61 10.69
N GLU A 151 -3.07 -3.24 10.09
CA GLU A 151 -2.94 -2.76 8.73
C GLU A 151 -1.56 -3.15 8.15
N ILE A 152 -1.42 -3.12 6.83
CA ILE A 152 -0.14 -3.28 6.14
C ILE A 152 0.21 -1.91 5.54
N GLY A 153 1.35 -1.38 5.96
CA GLY A 153 1.81 -0.04 5.60
C GLY A 153 1.77 0.94 6.77
N LYS A 154 2.19 2.17 6.52
CA LYS A 154 2.21 3.28 7.47
C LYS A 154 2.95 2.93 8.78
N ASN A 155 4.02 2.12 8.68
CA ASN A 155 4.77 1.64 9.84
C ASN A 155 5.48 2.80 10.54
N ILE A 156 5.13 3.04 11.80
CA ILE A 156 5.78 4.01 12.67
C ILE A 156 5.54 3.63 14.13
N THR A 157 6.59 3.42 14.88
CA THR A 157 6.51 3.10 16.30
C THR A 157 7.36 4.06 17.11
N VAL A 158 6.77 4.63 18.15
CA VAL A 158 7.43 5.53 19.11
C VAL A 158 7.83 4.73 20.35
N PHE A 159 9.09 4.88 20.75
CA PHE A 159 9.60 4.38 22.02
C PHE A 159 9.91 5.58 22.92
N GLU A 160 9.26 5.64 24.08
CA GLU A 160 9.53 6.67 25.09
C GLU A 160 10.11 6.02 26.35
N TYR A 161 11.20 6.58 26.81
CA TYR A 161 11.85 6.18 28.05
C TYR A 161 12.29 7.42 28.82
N GLU A 162 11.62 7.70 29.94
CA GLU A 162 11.79 8.93 30.73
C GLU A 162 11.56 10.18 29.87
N ASP A 163 12.60 11.02 29.63
CA ASP A 163 12.52 12.24 28.84
C ASP A 163 13.07 12.11 27.41
N ASP A 164 13.29 10.89 26.95
CA ASP A 164 13.80 10.63 25.61
C ASP A 164 12.79 9.83 24.80
N ILE A 165 12.65 10.22 23.54
CA ILE A 165 11.82 9.56 22.54
C ILE A 165 12.67 9.22 21.31
N ILE A 166 12.55 8.00 20.81
CA ILE A 166 13.02 7.62 19.48
C ILE A 166 11.85 7.11 18.65
N VAL A 167 11.97 7.26 17.35
CA VAL A 167 10.99 6.79 16.36
C VAL A 167 11.62 5.68 15.53
N VAL A 168 10.92 4.57 15.36
CA VAL A 168 11.31 3.48 14.47
C VAL A 168 10.38 3.48 13.27
N ASP A 169 10.96 3.65 12.09
CA ASP A 169 10.31 3.76 10.80
C ASP A 169 9.38 4.98 10.67
N CYS A 170 8.96 5.28 9.44
CA CYS A 170 8.04 6.37 9.12
C CYS A 170 7.44 6.13 7.72
N GLY A 171 6.62 5.11 7.64
CA GLY A 171 6.06 4.60 6.40
C GLY A 171 4.78 5.28 5.95
N LEU A 172 4.45 5.10 4.67
CA LEU A 172 3.15 5.43 4.12
C LEU A 172 2.29 4.17 3.93
N GLU A 173 1.00 4.38 3.71
CA GLU A 173 0.03 3.38 3.22
C GLU A 173 -0.53 3.87 1.88
N PHE A 174 -0.76 2.97 0.93
CA PHE A 174 -1.45 3.31 -0.31
C PHE A 174 -2.95 3.41 -0.05
N PRO A 175 -3.65 4.37 -0.70
CA PRO A 175 -5.08 4.54 -0.52
C PRO A 175 -5.85 3.31 -1.03
N THR A 176 -6.96 3.00 -0.36
CA THR A 176 -7.93 1.99 -0.80
C THR A 176 -8.86 2.54 -1.89
N ASP A 177 -9.56 1.66 -2.62
CA ASP A 177 -10.43 2.04 -3.76
C ASP A 177 -11.54 3.02 -3.39
N ASP A 178 -11.93 3.08 -2.13
CA ASP A 178 -12.94 4.00 -1.60
C ASP A 178 -12.38 5.40 -1.29
N MET A 179 -11.06 5.56 -1.26
CA MET A 179 -10.37 6.85 -1.03
C MET A 179 -10.15 7.59 -2.36
N LEU A 180 -11.22 7.95 -3.04
CA LEU A 180 -11.18 8.56 -4.38
C LEU A 180 -10.35 9.86 -4.42
N GLY A 181 -9.34 9.88 -5.29
CA GLY A 181 -8.48 11.05 -5.51
C GLY A 181 -7.44 11.29 -4.41
N ILE A 182 -7.21 10.31 -3.52
CA ILE A 182 -6.12 10.36 -2.55
C ILE A 182 -4.89 9.70 -3.16
N ASP A 183 -3.74 10.36 -3.03
CA ASP A 183 -2.47 9.84 -3.54
C ASP A 183 -1.79 8.93 -2.53
N LEU A 184 -1.76 9.33 -1.26
CA LEU A 184 -1.05 8.65 -0.18
C LEU A 184 -1.80 8.80 1.15
N VAL A 185 -1.54 7.86 2.07
CA VAL A 185 -2.00 7.93 3.46
C VAL A 185 -0.78 7.92 4.37
N ILE A 186 -0.68 8.90 5.26
CA ILE A 186 0.44 9.03 6.20
C ILE A 186 -0.05 8.98 7.66
N PRO A 187 0.83 8.69 8.64
CA PRO A 187 0.44 8.62 10.05
C PRO A 187 0.17 10.00 10.66
N ASP A 188 -0.74 10.03 11.63
CA ASP A 188 -0.90 11.19 12.53
C ASP A 188 0.25 11.21 13.56
N VAL A 189 1.11 12.21 13.45
CA VAL A 189 2.27 12.41 14.34
C VAL A 189 2.06 13.49 15.38
N THR A 190 0.82 13.85 15.68
CA THR A 190 0.46 14.87 16.69
C THR A 190 1.14 14.61 18.04
N TYR A 191 1.31 13.32 18.42
CA TYR A 191 2.02 12.97 19.66
C TYR A 191 3.49 13.42 19.64
N LEU A 192 4.21 13.20 18.52
CA LEU A 192 5.61 13.61 18.37
C LEU A 192 5.73 15.13 18.36
N VAL A 193 4.85 15.83 17.65
CA VAL A 193 4.84 17.30 17.60
C VAL A 193 4.66 17.91 18.99
N LYS A 194 3.75 17.34 19.80
CA LYS A 194 3.53 17.79 21.19
C LYS A 194 4.70 17.49 22.13
N ASN A 195 5.53 16.51 21.81
CA ASN A 195 6.68 16.08 22.62
C ASN A 195 8.03 16.32 21.92
N LYS A 196 8.10 17.28 20.99
CA LYS A 196 9.27 17.51 20.12
C LYS A 196 10.59 17.65 20.88
N GLU A 197 10.59 18.24 22.06
CA GLU A 197 11.77 18.47 22.89
C GLU A 197 12.40 17.16 23.42
N LYS A 198 11.60 16.08 23.48
CA LYS A 198 12.05 14.76 23.90
C LYS A 198 12.57 13.92 22.74
N VAL A 199 12.26 14.25 21.47
CA VAL A 199 12.61 13.44 20.31
C VAL A 199 14.11 13.53 20.03
N ARG A 200 14.79 12.37 20.01
CA ARG A 200 16.24 12.25 19.79
C ARG A 200 16.60 11.86 18.38
N GLY A 201 15.69 11.22 17.64
CA GLY A 201 15.91 10.83 16.25
C GLY A 201 14.99 9.72 15.79
N MET A 202 15.07 9.44 14.51
CA MET A 202 14.37 8.39 13.80
C MET A 202 15.38 7.33 13.36
N VAL A 203 15.05 6.05 13.53
CA VAL A 203 15.87 4.90 13.17
C VAL A 203 15.08 4.06 12.18
N ILE A 204 15.66 3.75 11.03
CA ILE A 204 14.96 3.08 9.94
C ILE A 204 15.47 1.66 9.79
N THR A 205 14.55 0.71 9.68
CA THR A 205 14.83 -0.72 9.50
C THR A 205 15.26 -1.04 8.08
N HIS A 206 14.59 -0.51 7.07
CA HIS A 206 14.89 -0.71 5.65
C HIS A 206 14.18 0.30 4.74
N GLY A 207 14.43 0.23 3.43
CA GLY A 207 14.05 1.27 2.48
C GLY A 207 12.75 1.07 1.71
N HIS A 208 11.79 0.26 2.17
CA HIS A 208 10.47 0.18 1.55
C HIS A 208 9.60 1.40 1.87
N GLU A 209 8.62 1.70 0.99
CA GLU A 209 7.77 2.88 1.10
C GLU A 209 6.92 2.89 2.38
N ASP A 210 6.46 1.73 2.80
CA ASP A 210 5.70 1.54 4.03
C ASP A 210 6.55 1.67 5.32
N HIS A 211 7.88 1.94 5.17
CA HIS A 211 8.82 2.25 6.25
C HIS A 211 9.50 3.62 6.11
N ILE A 212 9.59 4.21 4.89
CA ILE A 212 10.24 5.51 4.68
C ILE A 212 9.37 6.56 3.98
N GLY A 213 8.22 6.15 3.43
CA GLY A 213 7.46 7.00 2.50
C GLY A 213 6.87 8.26 3.11
N SER A 214 6.57 8.28 4.41
CA SER A 214 6.03 9.46 5.09
C SER A 214 7.10 10.41 5.64
N ILE A 215 8.39 10.06 5.55
CA ILE A 215 9.49 10.88 6.09
C ILE A 215 9.40 12.34 5.67
N PRO A 216 9.23 12.70 4.38
CA PRO A 216 9.19 14.11 3.99
C PRO A 216 8.05 14.89 4.63
N TYR A 217 6.87 14.28 4.77
CA TYR A 217 5.68 14.90 5.34
C TYR A 217 5.79 15.10 6.85
N VAL A 218 6.38 14.11 7.54
CA VAL A 218 6.61 14.17 9.00
C VAL A 218 7.68 15.19 9.34
N LEU A 219 8.78 15.27 8.56
CA LEU A 219 9.85 16.23 8.79
C LEU A 219 9.43 17.70 8.58
N GLN A 220 8.40 17.97 7.79
CA GLN A 220 7.79 19.29 7.70
C GLN A 220 7.11 19.73 9.01
N GLN A 221 6.61 18.78 9.80
CA GLN A 221 5.96 19.03 11.08
C GLN A 221 6.96 19.00 12.26
N ILE A 222 7.89 18.05 12.22
CA ILE A 222 8.92 17.87 13.25
C ILE A 222 10.22 17.37 12.61
N ASN A 223 11.24 18.22 12.55
CA ASN A 223 12.55 17.83 12.03
C ASN A 223 13.38 17.12 13.10
N MET A 224 14.01 16.00 12.72
CA MET A 224 14.87 15.20 13.60
C MET A 224 15.98 14.49 12.81
N PRO A 225 17.10 14.09 13.45
CA PRO A 225 18.11 13.26 12.80
C PRO A 225 17.54 11.90 12.40
N ILE A 226 17.95 11.38 11.24
CA ILE A 226 17.57 10.07 10.72
C ILE A 226 18.82 9.19 10.65
N TYR A 227 18.71 7.94 11.11
CA TYR A 227 19.75 6.94 11.12
C TYR A 227 19.29 5.73 10.32
N ALA A 228 20.00 5.37 9.26
CA ALA A 228 19.64 4.28 8.36
C ALA A 228 20.87 3.66 7.71
N THR A 229 20.73 2.48 7.14
CA THR A 229 21.78 1.82 6.36
C THR A 229 21.99 2.50 5.02
N LYS A 230 23.10 2.21 4.36
CA LYS A 230 23.61 2.93 3.17
C LYS A 230 22.59 3.01 2.03
N LEU A 231 21.96 1.88 1.63
CA LEU A 231 20.94 1.89 0.57
C LEU A 231 19.72 2.70 1.00
N THR A 232 19.25 2.47 2.21
CA THR A 232 18.10 3.19 2.79
C THR A 232 18.35 4.70 2.86
N CYS A 233 19.56 5.12 3.26
CA CYS A 233 19.97 6.53 3.21
C CYS A 233 19.92 7.09 1.79
N GLY A 234 20.38 6.33 0.78
CA GLY A 234 20.30 6.75 -0.62
C GLY A 234 18.87 7.01 -1.09
N LEU A 235 17.93 6.15 -0.69
CA LEU A 235 16.51 6.30 -1.02
C LEU A 235 15.87 7.49 -0.30
N ILE A 236 16.14 7.63 0.99
CA ILE A 236 15.66 8.76 1.80
C ILE A 236 16.21 10.08 1.23
N LYS A 237 17.49 10.10 0.84
CA LYS A 237 18.13 11.29 0.22
C LYS A 237 17.35 11.76 -1.01
N GLY A 238 16.99 10.86 -1.92
CA GLY A 238 16.18 11.19 -3.10
C GLY A 238 14.84 11.83 -2.74
N LYS A 239 14.13 11.26 -1.75
CA LYS A 239 12.86 11.83 -1.25
C LYS A 239 13.04 13.21 -0.60
N LEU A 240 14.09 13.39 0.18
CA LEU A 240 14.38 14.68 0.81
C LEU A 240 14.79 15.75 -0.23
N GLU A 241 15.45 15.37 -1.32
CA GLU A 241 15.76 16.26 -2.44
C GLU A 241 14.47 16.70 -3.17
N GLU A 242 13.58 15.78 -3.46
CA GLU A 242 12.29 16.03 -4.11
C GLU A 242 11.42 17.01 -3.31
N HIS A 243 11.43 16.90 -1.99
CA HIS A 243 10.70 17.78 -1.08
C HIS A 243 11.51 18.98 -0.55
N HIS A 244 12.71 19.23 -1.07
CA HIS A 244 13.60 20.34 -0.67
C HIS A 244 14.02 20.33 0.81
N LEU A 245 14.03 19.16 1.46
CA LEU A 245 14.34 18.99 2.89
C LEU A 245 15.78 18.53 3.17
N LEU A 246 16.54 18.10 2.16
CA LEU A 246 17.86 17.50 2.36
C LEU A 246 18.84 18.42 3.11
N ARG A 247 18.80 19.74 2.85
CA ARG A 247 19.71 20.70 3.50
C ARG A 247 19.42 20.94 4.99
N SER A 248 18.16 20.74 5.39
CA SER A 248 17.70 20.97 6.76
C SER A 248 17.72 19.71 7.63
N THR A 249 17.83 18.52 7.01
CA THR A 249 17.73 17.23 7.70
C THR A 249 19.11 16.59 7.88
N LYS A 250 19.39 16.15 9.10
CA LYS A 250 20.61 15.37 9.37
C LYS A 250 20.34 13.89 9.08
N LEU A 251 20.87 13.40 7.96
CA LEU A 251 20.84 11.99 7.57
C LEU A 251 22.18 11.34 7.92
N VAL A 252 22.16 10.26 8.69
CA VAL A 252 23.34 9.56 9.22
C VAL A 252 23.33 8.12 8.74
N GLU A 253 24.35 7.76 7.99
CA GLU A 253 24.57 6.39 7.56
C GLU A 253 25.15 5.54 8.70
N VAL A 254 24.61 4.33 8.87
CA VAL A 254 25.03 3.34 9.87
C VAL A 254 25.17 1.97 9.23
N ASP A 255 26.10 1.17 9.73
CA ASP A 255 26.28 -0.21 9.25
C ASP A 255 25.61 -1.23 10.19
N ALA A 256 25.21 -2.37 9.63
CA ALA A 256 24.81 -3.52 10.45
C ALA A 256 25.97 -3.94 11.37
N GLY A 257 25.68 -4.16 12.66
CA GLY A 257 26.64 -4.40 13.73
C GLY A 257 26.99 -3.16 14.55
N GLN A 258 26.68 -1.94 14.04
CA GLN A 258 26.90 -0.71 14.81
C GLN A 258 25.85 -0.50 15.90
N THR A 259 26.27 0.22 16.94
CA THR A 259 25.39 0.66 18.04
C THR A 259 25.50 2.17 18.17
N ILE A 260 24.36 2.85 18.18
CA ILE A 260 24.28 4.32 18.38
C ILE A 260 23.61 4.63 19.72
N LYS A 261 23.88 5.84 20.25
CA LYS A 261 23.21 6.36 21.44
C LYS A 261 22.30 7.53 21.09
N LEU A 262 21.04 7.42 21.49
CA LEU A 262 20.00 8.42 21.32
C LEU A 262 19.39 8.74 22.69
N GLY A 263 19.94 9.74 23.36
CA GLY A 263 19.63 10.00 24.76
C GLY A 263 19.95 8.80 25.64
N LYS A 264 18.96 8.27 26.33
CA LYS A 264 19.07 7.07 27.22
C LYS A 264 18.89 5.76 26.47
N PHE A 265 18.59 5.81 25.17
CA PHE A 265 18.52 4.62 24.31
C PHE A 265 19.90 4.28 23.75
N SER A 266 20.21 2.98 23.72
CA SER A 266 21.28 2.38 22.93
C SER A 266 20.64 1.50 21.89
N VAL A 267 20.79 1.83 20.61
CA VAL A 267 20.17 1.12 19.48
C VAL A 267 21.25 0.44 18.67
N GLU A 268 21.21 -0.89 18.61
CA GLU A 268 22.10 -1.73 17.81
C GLU A 268 21.37 -2.17 16.53
N PHE A 269 22.06 -2.05 15.39
CA PHE A 269 21.58 -2.47 14.07
C PHE A 269 22.07 -3.89 13.79
N ILE A 270 21.16 -4.86 13.75
CA ILE A 270 21.47 -6.27 13.53
C ILE A 270 21.10 -6.63 12.10
N ARG A 271 22.00 -7.25 11.34
CA ARG A 271 21.71 -7.64 9.97
C ARG A 271 20.49 -8.54 9.88
N SER A 272 19.54 -8.15 9.01
CA SER A 272 18.37 -8.93 8.63
C SER A 272 18.44 -9.34 7.15
N CYS A 273 17.51 -10.17 6.71
CA CYS A 273 17.26 -10.47 5.30
C CYS A 273 15.81 -10.13 4.98
N HIS A 274 15.62 -9.40 3.87
CA HIS A 274 14.31 -9.08 3.34
C HIS A 274 14.36 -9.04 1.80
N SER A 275 13.35 -8.51 1.12
CA SER A 275 13.34 -8.34 -0.33
C SER A 275 14.20 -7.18 -0.85
N ILE A 276 14.68 -6.32 0.04
CA ILE A 276 15.60 -5.21 -0.25
C ILE A 276 16.91 -5.38 0.52
N PRO A 277 18.09 -5.04 -0.08
CA PRO A 277 19.36 -5.09 0.62
C PRO A 277 19.41 -4.17 1.85
N ASP A 278 20.37 -4.45 2.74
CA ASP A 278 20.70 -3.65 3.92
C ASP A 278 19.59 -3.56 4.98
N SER A 279 18.62 -4.45 4.96
CA SER A 279 17.61 -4.52 6.02
C SER A 279 18.24 -4.88 7.35
N VAL A 280 17.74 -4.29 8.44
CA VAL A 280 18.23 -4.51 9.80
C VAL A 280 17.09 -4.70 10.79
N MET A 281 17.35 -5.52 11.81
CA MET A 281 16.61 -5.57 13.06
C MET A 281 17.24 -4.59 14.05
N LEU A 282 16.47 -4.11 15.01
CA LEU A 282 16.91 -3.12 16.00
C LEU A 282 16.85 -3.72 17.42
N ALA A 283 17.98 -3.79 18.11
CA ALA A 283 17.99 -4.05 19.55
C ALA A 283 18.04 -2.72 20.31
N ILE A 284 16.89 -2.33 20.85
CA ILE A 284 16.66 -1.07 21.54
C ILE A 284 16.81 -1.30 23.04
N THR A 285 17.93 -0.86 23.61
CA THR A 285 18.31 -1.14 25.00
C THR A 285 18.22 0.12 25.86
N THR A 286 17.61 -0.02 27.03
CA THR A 286 17.58 0.94 28.15
C THR A 286 17.89 0.23 29.46
N THR A 287 17.89 0.95 30.59
CA THR A 287 18.04 0.31 31.90
C THR A 287 16.81 -0.53 32.30
N ALA A 288 15.65 -0.33 31.67
CA ALA A 288 14.46 -1.16 31.88
C ALA A 288 14.55 -2.52 31.18
N GLY A 289 15.34 -2.63 30.13
CA GLY A 289 15.55 -3.87 29.37
C GLY A 289 15.84 -3.63 27.90
N THR A 290 15.94 -4.71 27.12
CA THR A 290 16.18 -4.70 25.68
C THR A 290 14.92 -5.12 24.93
N ILE A 291 14.47 -4.32 23.97
CA ILE A 291 13.41 -4.65 23.02
C ILE A 291 14.08 -5.01 21.70
N LEU A 292 13.73 -6.15 21.12
CA LEU A 292 14.12 -6.54 19.77
C LEU A 292 12.97 -6.24 18.82
N HIS A 293 13.18 -5.33 17.85
CA HIS A 293 12.25 -5.05 16.77
C HIS A 293 12.80 -5.66 15.48
N THR A 294 12.07 -6.59 14.87
CA THR A 294 12.60 -7.33 13.72
C THR A 294 12.67 -6.49 12.45
N GLY A 295 11.88 -5.40 12.34
CA GLY A 295 11.52 -4.90 11.03
C GLY A 295 10.89 -6.02 10.21
N ASP A 296 10.86 -5.87 8.91
CA ASP A 296 10.44 -6.91 7.99
C ASP A 296 11.58 -7.90 7.76
N PHE A 297 11.28 -9.19 7.78
CA PHE A 297 12.31 -10.18 7.65
C PHE A 297 11.84 -11.49 7.03
N LYS A 298 12.79 -12.22 6.47
CA LYS A 298 12.74 -13.65 6.21
C LYS A 298 14.09 -14.29 6.58
N ILE A 299 14.16 -15.61 6.69
CA ILE A 299 15.42 -16.31 6.91
C ILE A 299 15.89 -16.92 5.58
N ASP A 300 16.83 -16.25 4.94
CA ASP A 300 17.45 -16.72 3.71
C ASP A 300 18.89 -17.15 3.97
N TYR A 301 19.17 -18.45 3.84
CA TYR A 301 20.51 -19.01 4.04
C TYR A 301 21.43 -18.83 2.84
N THR A 302 20.88 -18.47 1.70
CA THR A 302 21.59 -18.25 0.44
C THR A 302 21.17 -16.94 -0.24
N PRO A 303 21.23 -15.79 0.50
CA PRO A 303 20.80 -14.52 -0.03
C PRO A 303 21.65 -14.11 -1.24
N ILE A 304 21.09 -13.27 -2.10
CA ILE A 304 21.73 -12.85 -3.37
C ILE A 304 23.04 -12.10 -3.13
N ASP A 305 23.08 -11.27 -2.09
CA ASP A 305 24.27 -10.50 -1.70
C ASP A 305 25.30 -11.32 -0.88
N GLY A 306 25.00 -12.59 -0.59
CA GLY A 306 25.87 -13.49 0.19
C GLY A 306 25.96 -13.15 1.68
N LYS A 307 25.10 -12.28 2.21
CA LYS A 307 25.14 -11.82 3.59
C LYS A 307 23.88 -12.30 4.36
N PRO A 308 23.90 -13.50 4.99
CA PRO A 308 22.74 -14.01 5.72
C PRO A 308 22.43 -13.17 6.97
N MET A 309 21.22 -13.36 7.50
CA MET A 309 20.80 -12.80 8.77
C MET A 309 21.73 -13.21 9.93
N ASP A 310 21.99 -12.30 10.84
CA ASP A 310 22.83 -12.57 12.02
C ASP A 310 22.03 -13.26 13.15
N LEU A 311 21.68 -14.52 12.92
CA LEU A 311 20.98 -15.37 13.90
C LEU A 311 21.82 -15.59 15.18
N GLY A 312 23.18 -15.58 15.04
CA GLY A 312 24.09 -15.69 16.17
C GLY A 312 23.90 -14.55 17.16
N ARG A 313 23.81 -13.32 16.64
CA ARG A 313 23.59 -12.13 17.49
C ARG A 313 22.25 -12.15 18.18
N ILE A 314 21.19 -12.59 17.49
CA ILE A 314 19.85 -12.73 18.10
C ILE A 314 19.90 -13.74 19.27
N ALA A 315 20.56 -14.89 19.09
CA ALA A 315 20.72 -15.91 20.13
C ALA A 315 21.53 -15.37 21.34
N GLU A 316 22.60 -14.59 21.10
CA GLU A 316 23.36 -13.95 22.19
C GLU A 316 22.49 -12.96 22.99
N LEU A 317 21.66 -12.15 22.33
CA LEU A 317 20.72 -11.25 23.00
C LEU A 317 19.66 -12.03 23.77
N GLY A 318 19.14 -13.13 23.20
CA GLY A 318 18.21 -14.03 23.88
C GLY A 318 18.81 -14.64 25.15
N ASN A 319 20.11 -15.02 25.13
CA ASN A 319 20.82 -15.50 26.31
C ASN A 319 21.03 -14.43 27.40
N LYS A 320 21.16 -13.14 26.99
CA LYS A 320 21.24 -12.00 27.91
C LYS A 320 19.89 -11.61 28.50
N GLY A 321 18.81 -12.02 27.86
CA GLY A 321 17.42 -11.72 28.22
C GLY A 321 16.85 -10.55 27.42
N ILE A 322 15.87 -10.84 26.56
CA ILE A 322 15.08 -9.86 25.81
C ILE A 322 13.80 -9.59 26.60
N LEU A 323 13.57 -8.31 26.88
CA LEU A 323 12.36 -7.86 27.58
C LEU A 323 11.12 -8.03 26.70
N ALA A 324 11.17 -7.56 25.45
CA ALA A 324 10.09 -7.72 24.49
C ALA A 324 10.61 -7.98 23.07
N LEU A 325 9.89 -8.80 22.33
CA LEU A 325 10.07 -8.99 20.89
C LEU A 325 8.87 -8.38 20.16
N MET A 326 9.15 -7.45 19.25
CA MET A 326 8.19 -6.94 18.26
C MET A 326 8.54 -7.59 16.91
N SER A 327 7.63 -8.35 16.32
CA SER A 327 7.95 -9.19 15.16
C SER A 327 6.91 -9.11 14.05
N ASP A 328 7.41 -9.04 12.81
CA ASP A 328 6.65 -9.05 11.55
C ASP A 328 5.69 -10.23 11.47
N SER A 329 4.42 -9.94 11.17
CA SER A 329 3.32 -10.91 11.14
C SER A 329 2.72 -11.15 9.75
N THR A 330 3.26 -10.53 8.70
CA THR A 330 2.67 -10.52 7.35
C THR A 330 2.35 -11.91 6.79
N ASN A 331 3.22 -12.90 7.03
CA ASN A 331 3.01 -14.28 6.58
C ASN A 331 2.69 -15.28 7.72
N SER A 332 2.18 -14.83 8.85
CA SER A 332 1.91 -15.67 10.03
C SER A 332 0.91 -16.80 9.80
N GLU A 333 0.05 -16.67 8.77
CA GLU A 333 -0.91 -17.71 8.38
C GLU A 333 -0.29 -18.78 7.46
N ARG A 334 0.94 -18.54 6.94
CA ARG A 334 1.63 -19.43 6.01
C ARG A 334 2.53 -20.40 6.75
N LYS A 335 2.28 -21.68 6.55
CA LYS A 335 3.10 -22.77 7.13
C LYS A 335 4.43 -22.90 6.41
N GLY A 336 5.43 -23.44 7.11
CA GLY A 336 6.75 -23.74 6.55
C GLY A 336 7.69 -22.54 6.50
N PHE A 337 8.54 -22.50 5.49
CA PHE A 337 9.59 -21.50 5.29
C PHE A 337 9.38 -20.73 4.01
N THR A 338 9.81 -19.48 3.98
CA THR A 338 9.89 -18.67 2.77
C THR A 338 11.09 -19.15 1.93
N MET A 339 10.88 -19.31 0.63
CA MET A 339 11.95 -19.71 -0.30
C MET A 339 13.03 -18.63 -0.39
N SER A 340 14.27 -19.07 -0.71
CA SER A 340 15.37 -18.14 -1.01
C SER A 340 15.07 -17.34 -2.27
N GLU A 341 15.42 -16.05 -2.25
CA GLU A 341 15.33 -15.16 -3.42
C GLU A 341 16.12 -15.69 -4.62
N LYS A 342 17.18 -16.42 -4.37
CA LYS A 342 18.02 -17.06 -5.39
C LYS A 342 17.25 -18.06 -6.28
N SER A 343 16.15 -18.66 -5.77
CA SER A 343 15.34 -19.61 -6.54
C SER A 343 14.71 -18.97 -7.77
N VAL A 344 14.35 -17.69 -7.68
CA VAL A 344 13.76 -16.93 -8.81
C VAL A 344 14.75 -16.76 -9.96
N GLY A 345 16.03 -16.55 -9.66
CA GLY A 345 17.08 -16.47 -10.68
C GLY A 345 17.17 -17.74 -11.55
N ALA A 346 16.98 -18.90 -10.96
CA ALA A 346 16.95 -20.17 -11.71
C ALA A 346 15.72 -20.25 -12.65
N VAL A 347 14.59 -19.62 -12.27
CA VAL A 347 13.41 -19.54 -13.13
C VAL A 347 13.64 -18.54 -14.27
N PHE A 348 14.20 -17.37 -13.98
CA PHE A 348 14.60 -16.43 -15.03
C PHE A 348 15.56 -17.05 -16.02
N ASP A 349 16.54 -17.79 -15.55
CA ASP A 349 17.50 -18.50 -16.41
C ASP A 349 16.79 -19.43 -17.42
N LYS A 350 15.79 -20.19 -16.96
CA LYS A 350 14.97 -21.06 -17.82
C LYS A 350 14.12 -20.26 -18.82
N LEU A 351 13.51 -19.15 -18.38
CA LEU A 351 12.65 -18.32 -19.22
C LEU A 351 13.46 -17.55 -20.27
N PHE A 352 14.69 -17.13 -19.96
CA PHE A 352 15.57 -16.41 -20.88
C PHE A 352 16.25 -17.34 -21.87
N MET A 353 16.50 -18.61 -21.47
CA MET A 353 17.19 -19.59 -22.30
C MET A 353 16.39 -19.85 -23.59
N ASN A 354 17.06 -19.68 -24.73
CA ASN A 354 16.46 -19.88 -26.05
C ASN A 354 15.19 -19.05 -26.37
N CYS A 355 14.85 -18.08 -25.57
CA CYS A 355 13.73 -17.19 -25.83
C CYS A 355 14.05 -16.28 -27.04
N LYS A 356 13.23 -16.34 -28.08
CA LYS A 356 13.34 -15.50 -29.29
C LYS A 356 12.48 -14.25 -29.25
N LYS A 357 11.65 -14.10 -28.19
CA LYS A 357 10.76 -12.97 -27.96
C LYS A 357 11.47 -11.86 -27.23
N ARG A 358 10.94 -10.65 -27.31
CA ARG A 358 11.27 -9.57 -26.37
C ARG A 358 10.73 -9.92 -25.01
N ILE A 359 11.54 -9.74 -23.96
CA ILE A 359 11.16 -10.04 -22.58
C ILE A 359 10.79 -8.75 -21.86
N VAL A 360 9.62 -8.72 -21.24
CA VAL A 360 9.16 -7.61 -20.39
C VAL A 360 8.98 -8.14 -18.99
N VAL A 361 9.73 -7.61 -18.01
CA VAL A 361 9.64 -8.05 -16.60
C VAL A 361 9.07 -6.93 -15.75
N ALA A 362 7.89 -7.16 -15.18
CA ALA A 362 7.29 -6.27 -14.21
C ALA A 362 7.60 -6.75 -12.80
N THR A 363 8.16 -5.88 -11.97
CA THR A 363 8.50 -6.18 -10.57
C THR A 363 8.39 -4.92 -9.71
N PHE A 364 8.46 -5.09 -8.40
CA PHE A 364 8.58 -3.95 -7.47
C PHE A 364 9.89 -3.22 -7.70
N ALA A 365 9.83 -1.90 -7.77
CA ALA A 365 11.03 -1.08 -7.94
C ALA A 365 12.03 -1.27 -6.79
N SER A 366 11.53 -1.46 -5.57
CA SER A 366 12.33 -1.68 -4.36
C SER A 366 13.04 -3.04 -4.29
N ASN A 367 12.63 -4.03 -5.09
CA ASN A 367 13.26 -5.35 -5.07
C ASN A 367 14.57 -5.36 -5.89
N VAL A 368 15.61 -4.75 -5.33
CA VAL A 368 16.95 -4.61 -5.94
C VAL A 368 17.57 -5.98 -6.25
N HIS A 369 17.38 -6.96 -5.38
CA HIS A 369 17.87 -8.33 -5.59
C HIS A 369 17.25 -8.98 -6.83
N ARG A 370 15.95 -8.76 -7.08
CA ARG A 370 15.25 -9.24 -8.25
C ARG A 370 15.79 -8.58 -9.52
N VAL A 371 16.00 -7.26 -9.47
CA VAL A 371 16.60 -6.51 -10.58
C VAL A 371 18.00 -7.04 -10.89
N GLN A 372 18.83 -7.33 -9.88
CA GLN A 372 20.16 -7.93 -10.10
C GLN A 372 20.05 -9.28 -10.82
N GLN A 373 19.12 -10.16 -10.44
CA GLN A 373 18.92 -11.46 -11.10
C GLN A 373 18.46 -11.32 -12.56
N ILE A 374 17.65 -10.29 -12.87
CA ILE A 374 17.25 -9.95 -14.24
C ILE A 374 18.48 -9.48 -15.03
N VAL A 375 19.32 -8.62 -14.44
CA VAL A 375 20.56 -8.15 -15.04
C VAL A 375 21.51 -9.32 -15.34
N ASP A 376 21.71 -10.21 -14.37
CA ASP A 376 22.56 -11.39 -14.54
C ASP A 376 22.09 -12.28 -15.70
N SER A 377 20.77 -12.51 -15.79
CA SER A 377 20.17 -13.28 -16.89
C SER A 377 20.32 -12.55 -18.23
N ALA A 378 20.11 -11.24 -18.28
CA ALA A 378 20.28 -10.46 -19.50
C ALA A 378 21.74 -10.49 -19.99
N VAL A 379 22.70 -10.33 -19.09
CA VAL A 379 24.15 -10.44 -19.41
C VAL A 379 24.47 -11.83 -19.95
N LYS A 380 24.01 -12.88 -19.27
CA LYS A 380 24.26 -14.28 -19.64
C LYS A 380 23.76 -14.62 -21.05
N TYR A 381 22.61 -14.08 -21.44
CA TYR A 381 21.98 -14.33 -22.73
C TYR A 381 22.18 -13.23 -23.77
N GLY A 382 23.11 -12.29 -23.53
CA GLY A 382 23.51 -11.24 -24.48
C GLY A 382 22.43 -10.23 -24.81
N ARG A 383 21.52 -9.93 -23.86
CA ARG A 383 20.42 -9.01 -24.05
C ARG A 383 20.74 -7.63 -23.45
N LYS A 384 20.22 -6.57 -24.06
CA LYS A 384 20.23 -5.20 -23.53
C LYS A 384 18.99 -4.95 -22.69
N ILE A 385 19.11 -4.09 -21.69
CA ILE A 385 18.05 -3.76 -20.75
C ILE A 385 17.59 -2.32 -20.95
N ALA A 386 16.30 -2.12 -21.22
CA ALA A 386 15.66 -0.83 -21.12
C ALA A 386 14.79 -0.77 -19.85
N VAL A 387 14.77 0.39 -19.20
CA VAL A 387 14.03 0.57 -17.94
C VAL A 387 12.84 1.51 -18.15
N CYS A 388 11.68 1.14 -17.61
CA CYS A 388 10.45 1.88 -17.75
C CYS A 388 9.75 2.08 -16.39
N GLY A 389 9.30 3.30 -16.13
CA GLY A 389 8.74 3.72 -14.84
C GLY A 389 9.74 4.53 -14.02
N ARG A 390 9.29 5.72 -13.56
CA ARG A 390 10.16 6.70 -12.87
C ARG A 390 10.81 6.11 -11.61
N SER A 391 10.02 5.46 -10.77
CA SER A 391 10.51 4.82 -9.54
C SER A 391 11.54 3.72 -9.81
N MET A 392 11.35 2.93 -10.88
CA MET A 392 12.29 1.89 -11.28
C MET A 392 13.63 2.49 -11.76
N ILE A 393 13.58 3.55 -12.56
CA ILE A 393 14.78 4.26 -13.04
C ILE A 393 15.55 4.81 -11.85
N ASN A 394 14.89 5.57 -10.97
CA ASN A 394 15.52 6.18 -9.79
C ASN A 394 16.14 5.12 -8.86
N MET A 395 15.44 4.00 -8.65
CA MET A 395 15.93 2.90 -7.81
C MET A 395 17.19 2.26 -8.42
N ILE A 396 17.16 1.92 -9.71
CA ILE A 396 18.29 1.28 -10.39
C ILE A 396 19.51 2.21 -10.40
N GLU A 397 19.32 3.50 -10.68
CA GLU A 397 20.41 4.49 -10.68
C GLU A 397 21.04 4.62 -9.29
N ASN A 398 20.24 4.77 -8.23
CA ASN A 398 20.71 4.81 -6.86
C ASN A 398 21.43 3.51 -6.45
N ALA A 399 20.84 2.35 -6.75
CA ALA A 399 21.41 1.06 -6.40
C ALA A 399 22.75 0.80 -7.15
N LYS A 400 22.87 1.22 -8.42
CA LYS A 400 24.13 1.19 -9.18
C LYS A 400 25.18 2.11 -8.56
N ALA A 401 24.83 3.38 -8.29
CA ALA A 401 25.74 4.36 -7.72
C ALA A 401 26.29 3.92 -6.36
N LEU A 402 25.49 3.20 -5.57
CA LEU A 402 25.86 2.69 -4.26
C LEU A 402 26.52 1.30 -4.30
N GLY A 403 26.57 0.63 -5.46
CA GLY A 403 27.21 -0.67 -5.66
C GLY A 403 26.35 -1.89 -5.29
N TYR A 404 25.00 -1.74 -5.21
CA TYR A 404 24.08 -2.85 -4.98
C TYR A 404 23.59 -3.53 -6.26
N ILE A 405 23.71 -2.86 -7.40
CA ILE A 405 23.52 -3.46 -8.72
C ILE A 405 24.88 -3.45 -9.44
N ASN A 406 25.35 -4.66 -9.74
CA ASN A 406 26.58 -4.86 -10.52
C ASN A 406 26.18 -5.22 -11.96
N ALA A 407 26.56 -4.38 -12.91
CA ALA A 407 26.18 -4.53 -14.30
C ALA A 407 27.27 -3.96 -15.23
N PRO A 408 27.53 -4.56 -16.41
CA PRO A 408 28.37 -3.93 -17.45
C PRO A 408 27.82 -2.54 -17.81
N GLU A 409 28.72 -1.61 -18.15
CA GLU A 409 28.36 -0.22 -18.44
C GLU A 409 27.37 -0.10 -19.61
N ASP A 410 27.49 -0.96 -20.60
CA ASP A 410 26.73 -0.93 -21.85
C ASP A 410 25.45 -1.79 -21.83
N ILE A 411 25.11 -2.44 -20.69
CA ILE A 411 23.94 -3.31 -20.59
C ILE A 411 22.62 -2.54 -20.63
N PHE A 412 22.58 -1.38 -19.97
CA PHE A 412 21.43 -0.50 -19.93
C PHE A 412 21.39 0.43 -21.14
N ILE A 413 20.27 0.50 -21.81
CA ILE A 413 20.01 1.40 -22.95
C ILE A 413 18.84 2.31 -22.66
N ASP A 414 18.82 3.47 -23.31
CA ASP A 414 17.65 4.35 -23.26
C ASP A 414 16.44 3.66 -23.90
N ILE A 415 15.26 3.83 -23.29
CA ILE A 415 14.00 3.26 -23.77
C ILE A 415 13.66 3.71 -25.22
N ASP A 416 14.13 4.85 -25.66
CA ASP A 416 13.92 5.36 -27.01
C ASP A 416 14.76 4.62 -28.07
N LEU A 417 15.80 3.90 -27.64
CA LEU A 417 16.69 3.12 -28.51
C LEU A 417 16.22 1.68 -28.73
N ILE A 418 15.16 1.19 -28.06
CA ILE A 418 14.69 -0.20 -28.20
C ILE A 418 14.39 -0.60 -29.65
N ARG A 419 13.99 0.35 -30.49
CA ARG A 419 13.70 0.11 -31.92
C ARG A 419 14.94 -0.26 -32.77
N ASN A 420 16.14 -0.07 -32.21
CA ASN A 420 17.40 -0.36 -32.89
C ASN A 420 17.88 -1.80 -32.65
N TYR A 421 17.15 -2.56 -31.83
CA TYR A 421 17.50 -3.93 -31.43
C TYR A 421 16.41 -4.92 -31.86
N ASN A 422 16.80 -6.15 -32.14
CA ASN A 422 15.85 -7.24 -32.37
C ASN A 422 15.21 -7.68 -31.04
N ASP A 423 14.00 -8.23 -31.09
CA ASP A 423 13.24 -8.67 -29.92
C ASP A 423 14.04 -9.63 -29.03
N GLU A 424 14.77 -10.59 -29.62
CA GLU A 424 15.62 -11.54 -28.86
C GLU A 424 16.83 -10.89 -28.18
N GLN A 425 17.10 -9.62 -28.43
CA GLN A 425 18.20 -8.85 -27.81
C GLN A 425 17.70 -7.92 -26.70
N LEU A 426 16.41 -7.89 -26.42
CA LEU A 426 15.83 -6.90 -25.50
C LEU A 426 15.22 -7.53 -24.26
N VAL A 427 15.43 -6.83 -23.14
CA VAL A 427 14.68 -6.96 -21.88
C VAL A 427 14.16 -5.58 -21.51
N ILE A 428 12.90 -5.47 -21.12
CA ILE A 428 12.32 -4.25 -20.56
C ILE A 428 11.98 -4.53 -19.09
N ILE A 429 12.60 -3.81 -18.17
CA ILE A 429 12.22 -3.84 -16.76
C ILE A 429 11.22 -2.72 -16.51
N THR A 430 10.08 -3.03 -15.91
CA THR A 430 8.98 -2.07 -15.75
C THR A 430 8.33 -2.16 -14.36
N THR A 431 7.65 -1.07 -13.98
CA THR A 431 6.72 -1.04 -12.84
C THR A 431 5.32 -1.47 -13.27
N GLY A 432 4.39 -1.59 -12.30
CA GLY A 432 2.99 -1.93 -12.56
C GLY A 432 2.67 -3.40 -12.34
N SER A 433 3.46 -4.08 -11.52
CA SER A 433 3.22 -5.46 -11.11
C SER A 433 1.97 -5.61 -10.22
N GLN A 434 1.41 -4.52 -9.72
CA GLN A 434 0.21 -4.47 -8.88
C GLN A 434 -1.06 -4.02 -9.63
N GLY A 435 -0.96 -3.76 -10.93
CA GLY A 435 -2.09 -3.37 -11.75
C GLY A 435 -2.59 -1.94 -11.54
N GLU A 436 -1.79 -1.09 -10.89
CA GLU A 436 -2.12 0.32 -10.67
C GLU A 436 -2.42 1.01 -12.01
N THR A 437 -3.52 1.76 -12.07
CA THR A 437 -4.10 2.31 -13.31
C THR A 437 -3.09 3.16 -14.11
N MET A 438 -2.26 3.93 -13.43
CA MET A 438 -1.29 4.83 -14.07
C MET A 438 0.10 4.21 -14.25
N SER A 439 0.29 2.95 -13.86
CA SER A 439 1.57 2.28 -13.95
C SER A 439 2.01 1.98 -15.39
N ALA A 440 3.30 1.73 -15.57
CA ALA A 440 3.83 1.53 -16.91
C ALA A 440 3.27 0.26 -17.57
N LEU A 441 3.20 -0.88 -16.87
CA LEU A 441 2.67 -2.13 -17.42
C LEU A 441 1.19 -2.04 -17.75
N THR A 442 0.37 -1.45 -16.87
CA THR A 442 -1.08 -1.27 -17.09
C THR A 442 -1.34 -0.44 -18.35
N ARG A 443 -0.59 0.65 -18.52
CA ARG A 443 -0.67 1.47 -19.73
C ARG A 443 -0.15 0.76 -20.99
N MET A 444 0.84 -0.13 -20.86
CA MET A 444 1.29 -0.99 -21.97
C MET A 444 0.19 -1.98 -22.36
N ALA A 445 -0.47 -2.60 -21.39
CA ALA A 445 -1.58 -3.54 -21.61
C ALA A 445 -2.81 -2.85 -22.24
N ALA A 446 -3.08 -1.59 -21.87
CA ALA A 446 -4.13 -0.79 -22.49
C ALA A 446 -3.77 -0.19 -23.87
N GLY A 447 -2.52 -0.36 -24.34
CA GLY A 447 -2.05 0.28 -25.58
C GLY A 447 -1.80 1.79 -25.48
N GLU A 448 -1.78 2.34 -24.25
CA GLU A 448 -1.66 3.78 -23.97
C GLU A 448 -0.22 4.23 -23.66
N HIS A 449 0.73 3.28 -23.60
CA HIS A 449 2.11 3.61 -23.28
C HIS A 449 2.84 4.20 -24.49
N LYS A 450 3.39 5.41 -24.35
CA LYS A 450 3.93 6.21 -25.47
C LYS A 450 5.16 5.59 -26.18
N LYS A 451 5.97 4.81 -25.45
CA LYS A 451 7.28 4.33 -25.93
C LYS A 451 7.31 2.81 -26.21
N VAL A 452 6.49 2.03 -25.51
CA VAL A 452 6.46 0.56 -25.60
C VAL A 452 5.05 0.12 -25.97
N THR A 453 4.93 -0.65 -27.04
CA THR A 453 3.71 -1.34 -27.44
C THR A 453 3.93 -2.83 -27.27
N ILE A 454 3.04 -3.50 -26.53
CA ILE A 454 3.05 -4.95 -26.37
C ILE A 454 2.52 -5.61 -27.65
N THR A 455 3.12 -6.73 -28.03
CA THR A 455 2.82 -7.48 -29.23
C THR A 455 2.73 -8.99 -28.94
N PRO A 456 2.20 -9.83 -29.84
CA PRO A 456 2.23 -11.28 -29.67
C PRO A 456 3.66 -11.88 -29.60
N ASN A 457 4.67 -11.10 -29.98
CA ASN A 457 6.08 -11.50 -29.92
C ASN A 457 6.76 -11.08 -28.59
N ASP A 458 5.98 -10.81 -27.56
CA ASP A 458 6.48 -10.50 -26.22
C ASP A 458 6.26 -11.66 -25.26
N LEU A 459 7.24 -11.89 -24.39
CA LEU A 459 7.14 -12.67 -23.16
C LEU A 459 7.07 -11.69 -22.00
N VAL A 460 5.91 -11.59 -21.35
CA VAL A 460 5.70 -10.72 -20.18
C VAL A 460 5.79 -11.55 -18.90
N ILE A 461 6.70 -11.20 -18.02
CA ILE A 461 6.90 -11.87 -16.73
C ILE A 461 6.45 -10.93 -15.62
N ILE A 462 5.39 -11.29 -14.88
CA ILE A 462 4.93 -10.56 -13.70
C ILE A 462 5.58 -11.18 -12.46
N SER A 463 6.69 -10.58 -12.04
CA SER A 463 7.56 -11.08 -10.97
C SER A 463 7.18 -10.43 -9.63
N ALA A 464 5.89 -10.54 -9.29
CA ALA A 464 5.29 -10.06 -8.05
C ALA A 464 4.03 -10.87 -7.73
N ASN A 465 3.64 -10.91 -6.45
CA ASN A 465 2.29 -11.29 -6.03
C ASN A 465 1.45 -10.03 -5.84
N ALA A 466 0.14 -10.15 -6.04
CA ALA A 466 -0.78 -9.07 -5.72
C ALA A 466 -0.71 -8.77 -4.20
N ILE A 467 -0.61 -7.49 -3.86
CA ILE A 467 -0.85 -7.01 -2.50
C ILE A 467 -2.34 -7.21 -2.19
N PRO A 468 -2.73 -7.59 -0.96
CA PRO A 468 -4.15 -7.72 -0.61
C PRO A 468 -4.96 -6.50 -1.06
N GLY A 469 -6.06 -6.75 -1.79
CA GLY A 469 -6.89 -5.73 -2.43
C GLY A 469 -6.63 -5.49 -3.92
N ASN A 470 -5.43 -5.80 -4.43
CA ASN A 470 -5.06 -5.56 -5.84
C ASN A 470 -5.27 -6.78 -6.76
N GLU A 471 -5.82 -7.89 -6.28
CA GLU A 471 -5.95 -9.14 -7.03
C GLU A 471 -6.73 -8.97 -8.34
N LYS A 472 -7.82 -8.19 -8.29
CA LYS A 472 -8.66 -7.90 -9.48
C LYS A 472 -7.92 -7.06 -10.51
N LEU A 473 -7.15 -6.08 -10.07
CA LEU A 473 -6.37 -5.20 -10.94
C LEU A 473 -5.26 -5.98 -11.65
N VAL A 474 -4.52 -6.80 -10.90
CA VAL A 474 -3.47 -7.67 -11.46
C VAL A 474 -4.06 -8.66 -12.45
N SER A 475 -5.16 -9.34 -12.10
CA SER A 475 -5.86 -10.28 -12.99
C SER A 475 -6.30 -9.60 -14.28
N LYS A 476 -6.84 -8.37 -14.20
CA LYS A 476 -7.24 -7.59 -15.38
C LYS A 476 -6.05 -7.30 -16.30
N VAL A 477 -4.91 -6.90 -15.75
CA VAL A 477 -3.70 -6.63 -16.56
C VAL A 477 -3.22 -7.91 -17.27
N ILE A 478 -3.23 -9.05 -16.57
CA ILE A 478 -2.89 -10.35 -17.17
C ILE A 478 -3.82 -10.66 -18.35
N ASP A 479 -5.13 -10.54 -18.15
CA ASP A 479 -6.12 -10.77 -19.21
C ASP A 479 -5.90 -9.84 -20.41
N ASP A 480 -5.67 -8.55 -20.17
CA ASP A 480 -5.50 -7.57 -21.23
C ASP A 480 -4.21 -7.85 -22.04
N LEU A 481 -3.12 -8.26 -21.40
CA LEU A 481 -1.89 -8.70 -22.06
C LEU A 481 -2.11 -9.97 -22.88
N MET A 482 -2.83 -10.96 -22.37
CA MET A 482 -3.16 -12.19 -23.09
C MET A 482 -4.08 -11.94 -24.29
N LYS A 483 -5.03 -10.99 -24.19
CA LYS A 483 -5.89 -10.57 -25.32
C LYS A 483 -5.09 -9.96 -26.47
N ILE A 484 -3.98 -9.28 -26.20
CA ILE A 484 -3.04 -8.78 -27.22
C ILE A 484 -2.33 -9.95 -27.92
N GLY A 485 -2.27 -11.14 -27.29
CA GLY A 485 -1.56 -12.31 -27.77
C GLY A 485 -0.16 -12.49 -27.20
N ALA A 486 0.23 -11.69 -26.21
CA ALA A 486 1.50 -11.85 -25.50
C ALA A 486 1.50 -13.14 -24.67
N GLU A 487 2.67 -13.76 -24.55
CA GLU A 487 2.88 -14.85 -23.58
C GLU A 487 3.08 -14.24 -22.19
N VAL A 488 2.27 -14.65 -21.20
CA VAL A 488 2.32 -14.09 -19.86
C VAL A 488 2.66 -15.16 -18.83
N VAL A 489 3.73 -14.93 -18.06
CA VAL A 489 4.18 -15.78 -16.95
C VAL A 489 4.02 -15.01 -15.64
N TYR A 490 3.33 -15.60 -14.67
CA TYR A 490 3.07 -15.00 -13.36
C TYR A 490 3.13 -16.07 -12.26
N SER A 491 3.04 -15.69 -10.99
CA SER A 491 3.33 -16.56 -9.84
C SER A 491 2.49 -17.85 -9.76
N ALA A 492 1.30 -17.91 -10.36
CA ALA A 492 0.51 -19.13 -10.41
C ALA A 492 1.04 -20.15 -11.46
N LEU A 493 1.85 -19.72 -12.43
CA LEU A 493 2.40 -20.55 -13.49
C LEU A 493 3.87 -20.95 -13.25
N ALA A 494 4.63 -20.11 -12.56
CA ALA A 494 6.04 -20.36 -12.28
C ALA A 494 6.47 -19.59 -11.01
N ASP A 495 7.52 -20.09 -10.33
CA ASP A 495 8.08 -19.46 -9.12
C ASP A 495 8.89 -18.19 -9.45
N VAL A 496 8.24 -17.23 -10.14
CA VAL A 496 8.83 -15.94 -10.52
C VAL A 496 8.84 -14.92 -9.39
N HIS A 497 8.26 -15.24 -8.25
CA HIS A 497 8.22 -14.38 -7.07
C HIS A 497 8.40 -15.17 -5.78
N VAL A 498 9.08 -14.56 -4.81
CA VAL A 498 9.25 -15.04 -3.44
C VAL A 498 8.94 -13.89 -2.49
N SER A 499 8.22 -14.18 -1.41
CA SER A 499 7.92 -13.20 -0.37
C SER A 499 9.18 -12.70 0.33
N GLY A 500 9.16 -11.46 0.82
CA GLY A 500 10.17 -10.90 1.71
C GLY A 500 9.96 -11.22 3.19
N HIS A 501 8.79 -11.78 3.56
CA HIS A 501 8.36 -11.95 4.94
C HIS A 501 8.41 -13.41 5.37
N ALA A 502 8.68 -13.61 6.66
CA ALA A 502 8.84 -14.89 7.33
C ALA A 502 7.52 -15.66 7.44
N CYS A 503 7.54 -16.95 7.06
CA CYS A 503 6.47 -17.91 7.36
C CYS A 503 6.58 -18.42 8.81
N GLN A 504 5.62 -19.25 9.26
CA GLN A 504 5.51 -19.69 10.66
C GLN A 504 6.78 -20.31 11.23
N GLU A 505 7.48 -21.17 10.47
CA GLU A 505 8.68 -21.85 11.01
C GLU A 505 9.87 -20.89 11.18
N GLU A 506 9.95 -19.83 10.37
CA GLU A 506 10.94 -18.77 10.52
C GLU A 506 10.61 -17.88 11.73
N GLN A 507 9.33 -17.57 11.94
CA GLN A 507 8.84 -16.86 13.12
C GLN A 507 9.11 -17.66 14.40
N LYS A 508 8.86 -18.99 14.40
CA LYS A 508 9.20 -19.90 15.50
C LYS A 508 10.69 -19.89 15.80
N LEU A 509 11.53 -19.85 14.77
CA LEU A 509 12.99 -19.80 14.96
C LEU A 509 13.41 -18.51 15.66
N ILE A 510 12.92 -17.36 15.23
CA ILE A 510 13.22 -16.06 15.87
C ILE A 510 12.71 -16.03 17.31
N LEU A 511 11.47 -16.46 17.57
CA LEU A 511 10.91 -16.57 18.92
C LEU A 511 11.78 -17.48 19.84
N SER A 512 12.23 -18.62 19.31
CA SER A 512 13.06 -19.60 20.04
C SER A 512 14.47 -19.08 20.34
N LEU A 513 15.07 -18.28 19.44
CA LEU A 513 16.38 -17.65 19.63
C LEU A 513 16.29 -16.46 20.58
N ALA A 514 15.28 -15.60 20.40
CA ALA A 514 15.08 -14.40 21.20
C ALA A 514 14.60 -14.69 22.61
N ARG A 515 13.76 -15.70 22.82
CA ARG A 515 13.17 -16.07 24.12
C ARG A 515 12.68 -14.88 24.93
N PRO A 516 11.79 -14.03 24.36
CA PRO A 516 11.40 -12.80 24.99
C PRO A 516 10.51 -13.04 26.22
N GLN A 517 10.56 -12.11 27.19
CA GLN A 517 9.61 -12.10 28.30
C GLN A 517 8.21 -11.72 27.81
N TYR A 518 8.11 -10.72 26.93
CA TYR A 518 6.87 -10.26 26.31
C TYR A 518 6.93 -10.35 24.80
N PHE A 519 5.81 -10.66 24.17
CA PHE A 519 5.68 -10.75 22.72
C PHE A 519 4.63 -9.77 22.19
N ILE A 520 4.95 -9.06 21.11
CA ILE A 520 4.11 -8.06 20.47
C ILE A 520 4.16 -8.31 18.96
N PRO A 521 3.14 -8.99 18.37
CA PRO A 521 3.06 -9.13 16.92
C PRO A 521 2.78 -7.76 16.31
N VAL A 522 3.49 -7.41 15.23
CA VAL A 522 3.39 -6.14 14.51
C VAL A 522 3.37 -6.39 13.01
N HIS A 523 3.15 -5.36 12.20
CA HIS A 523 3.19 -5.41 10.73
C HIS A 523 2.27 -6.50 10.15
N GLY A 524 0.96 -6.25 10.19
CA GLY A 524 -0.05 -7.18 9.67
C GLY A 524 -1.47 -6.77 10.04
N GLU A 525 -2.42 -7.33 9.30
CA GLU A 525 -3.84 -7.26 9.62
C GLU A 525 -4.15 -8.06 10.90
N TYR A 526 -5.27 -7.77 11.55
CA TYR A 526 -5.63 -8.39 12.83
C TYR A 526 -5.56 -9.93 12.81
N ARG A 527 -6.01 -10.60 11.73
CA ARG A 527 -5.94 -12.06 11.58
C ARG A 527 -4.50 -12.59 11.59
N GLN A 528 -3.57 -11.84 10.99
CA GLN A 528 -2.15 -12.19 10.94
C GLN A 528 -1.49 -12.00 12.32
N LEU A 529 -1.82 -10.91 13.02
CA LEU A 529 -1.36 -10.68 14.40
C LEU A 529 -1.85 -11.79 15.34
N MET A 530 -3.09 -12.23 15.20
CA MET A 530 -3.65 -13.33 15.96
C MET A 530 -2.96 -14.66 15.66
N ALA A 531 -2.71 -14.98 14.38
CA ALA A 531 -2.00 -16.20 14.00
C ALA A 531 -0.58 -16.23 14.56
N HIS A 532 0.13 -15.09 14.58
CA HIS A 532 1.46 -14.97 15.18
C HIS A 532 1.43 -15.13 16.71
N ALA A 533 0.40 -14.56 17.36
CA ALA A 533 0.17 -14.75 18.79
C ALA A 533 -0.08 -16.22 19.15
N GLU A 534 -0.83 -16.97 18.35
CA GLU A 534 -1.01 -18.42 18.55
C GLU A 534 0.31 -19.18 18.38
N THR A 535 1.11 -18.86 17.36
CA THR A 535 2.45 -19.42 17.17
C THR A 535 3.35 -19.18 18.41
N ALA A 536 3.27 -17.98 19.02
CA ALA A 536 4.02 -17.69 20.24
C ALA A 536 3.53 -18.50 21.45
N LYS A 537 2.22 -18.75 21.58
CA LYS A 537 1.63 -19.63 22.61
C LYS A 537 2.07 -21.08 22.43
N GLU A 538 2.12 -21.60 21.20
CA GLU A 538 2.61 -22.93 20.88
C GLU A 538 4.06 -23.13 21.38
N LEU A 539 4.88 -22.08 21.35
CA LEU A 539 6.25 -22.09 21.87
C LEU A 539 6.37 -21.86 23.38
N GLY A 540 5.22 -21.77 24.09
CA GLY A 540 5.18 -21.67 25.54
C GLY A 540 5.23 -20.25 26.11
N ILE A 541 5.09 -19.20 25.30
CA ILE A 541 4.96 -17.83 25.84
C ILE A 541 3.57 -17.72 26.51
N PRO A 542 3.51 -17.35 27.81
CA PRO A 542 2.24 -17.24 28.51
C PRO A 542 1.30 -16.22 27.82
N ALA A 543 0.02 -16.54 27.71
CA ALA A 543 -0.94 -15.67 27.01
C ALA A 543 -1.00 -14.23 27.59
N GLN A 544 -0.81 -14.08 28.91
CA GLN A 544 -0.75 -12.75 29.56
C GLN A 544 0.50 -11.94 29.21
N ASN A 545 1.50 -12.54 28.58
CA ASN A 545 2.73 -11.90 28.12
C ASN A 545 2.70 -11.60 26.61
N ILE A 546 1.59 -11.88 25.92
CA ILE A 546 1.39 -11.60 24.51
C ILE A 546 0.44 -10.40 24.37
N PHE A 547 0.90 -9.35 23.70
CA PHE A 547 0.18 -8.09 23.59
C PHE A 547 -0.17 -7.76 22.13
N ILE A 548 -1.41 -8.02 21.73
CA ILE A 548 -1.97 -7.50 20.47
C ILE A 548 -2.44 -6.09 20.77
N THR A 549 -1.83 -5.11 20.14
CA THR A 549 -2.08 -3.69 20.37
C THR A 549 -2.86 -3.08 19.19
N HIS A 550 -3.23 -1.80 19.33
CA HIS A 550 -3.85 -0.98 18.28
C HIS A 550 -3.03 0.30 18.10
N ASN A 551 -3.14 0.93 16.95
CA ASN A 551 -2.51 2.23 16.73
C ASN A 551 -2.96 3.25 17.79
N GLY A 552 -2.02 4.02 18.32
CA GLY A 552 -2.24 5.01 19.38
C GLY A 552 -2.30 4.45 20.80
N ARG A 553 -2.39 3.14 21.01
CA ARG A 553 -2.46 2.56 22.34
C ARG A 553 -1.07 2.43 22.96
N ILE A 554 -0.91 2.97 24.17
CA ILE A 554 0.37 2.92 24.90
C ILE A 554 0.49 1.59 25.64
N LEU A 555 1.48 0.78 25.27
CA LEU A 555 1.94 -0.36 26.06
C LEU A 555 3.15 0.07 26.88
N GLU A 556 3.01 0.05 28.20
CA GLU A 556 4.09 0.37 29.15
C GLU A 556 4.59 -0.89 29.81
N LEU A 557 5.91 -1.12 29.79
CA LEU A 557 6.51 -2.37 30.27
C LEU A 557 7.89 -2.19 30.89
N ASN A 558 8.20 -3.06 31.84
CA ASN A 558 9.53 -3.31 32.40
C ASN A 558 9.66 -4.80 32.79
N LYS A 559 10.72 -5.18 33.48
CA LYS A 559 10.97 -6.58 33.88
C LYS A 559 9.93 -7.19 34.84
N ASP A 560 9.18 -6.36 35.55
CA ASP A 560 8.24 -6.81 36.59
C ASP A 560 6.79 -6.87 36.05
N GLU A 561 6.41 -5.94 35.18
CA GLU A 561 5.03 -5.79 34.69
C GLU A 561 4.98 -5.22 33.26
N ALA A 562 3.92 -5.57 32.53
CA ALA A 562 3.54 -4.95 31.27
C ALA A 562 2.03 -4.72 31.25
N LYS A 563 1.60 -3.55 30.82
CA LYS A 563 0.17 -3.21 30.75
C LYS A 563 -0.12 -2.11 29.74
N PHE A 564 -1.31 -2.16 29.17
CA PHE A 564 -1.85 -1.02 28.44
C PHE A 564 -2.25 0.09 29.38
N THR A 565 -1.94 1.33 29.02
CA THR A 565 -2.27 2.51 29.81
C THR A 565 -3.27 3.40 29.07
N THR A 566 -2.89 4.58 28.64
CA THR A 566 -3.73 5.52 27.90
C THR A 566 -3.56 5.35 26.38
N SER A 567 -4.27 6.17 25.61
CA SER A 567 -4.09 6.27 24.16
C SER A 567 -3.70 7.68 23.76
N VAL A 568 -3.05 7.82 22.63
CA VAL A 568 -2.67 9.08 22.01
C VAL A 568 -3.38 9.21 20.65
N PRO A 569 -3.50 10.41 20.09
CA PRO A 569 -3.96 10.58 18.72
C PRO A 569 -3.13 9.73 17.76
N SER A 570 -3.82 9.00 16.94
CA SER A 570 -3.28 8.19 15.83
C SER A 570 -4.36 8.07 14.78
N GLY A 571 -4.01 7.96 13.55
CA GLY A 571 -4.99 7.85 12.49
C GLY A 571 -4.37 8.00 11.11
N LYS A 572 -5.25 8.13 10.13
CA LYS A 572 -4.89 8.32 8.73
C LYS A 572 -4.97 9.80 8.40
N VAL A 573 -3.86 10.37 7.93
CA VAL A 573 -3.79 11.71 7.35
C VAL A 573 -3.70 11.55 5.85
N LEU A 574 -4.67 12.08 5.12
CA LEU A 574 -4.78 11.90 3.67
C LEU A 574 -3.95 12.96 2.95
N VAL A 575 -3.27 12.55 1.89
CA VAL A 575 -2.50 13.44 1.00
C VAL A 575 -3.14 13.41 -0.38
N ASP A 576 -3.50 14.59 -0.89
CA ASP A 576 -4.11 14.81 -2.20
C ASP A 576 -3.36 15.96 -2.90
N GLY A 577 -2.51 15.64 -3.86
CA GLY A 577 -1.62 16.59 -4.52
C GLY A 577 -0.70 17.31 -3.52
N LEU A 578 -0.89 18.61 -3.35
CA LEU A 578 -0.14 19.43 -2.38
C LEU A 578 -0.83 19.54 -1.02
N GLY A 579 -2.08 19.07 -0.91
CA GLY A 579 -2.87 19.11 0.32
C GLY A 579 -2.49 17.96 1.27
N VAL A 580 -2.25 18.28 2.54
CA VAL A 580 -1.92 17.30 3.57
C VAL A 580 -2.90 17.44 4.73
N GLY A 581 -3.82 16.49 4.88
CA GLY A 581 -4.80 16.47 5.97
C GLY A 581 -5.97 17.43 5.83
N ASP A 582 -6.14 18.07 4.68
CA ASP A 582 -7.27 18.96 4.35
C ASP A 582 -8.47 18.19 3.77
N VAL A 583 -8.27 16.94 3.34
CA VAL A 583 -9.34 16.04 2.91
C VAL A 583 -9.78 15.18 4.09
N GLY A 584 -11.05 15.33 4.50
CA GLY A 584 -11.67 14.53 5.54
C GLY A 584 -12.78 13.62 5.03
N ASN A 585 -13.43 12.88 5.93
CA ASN A 585 -14.50 11.93 5.60
C ASN A 585 -15.68 12.56 4.83
N ILE A 586 -15.94 13.86 5.03
CA ILE A 586 -17.01 14.57 4.30
C ILE A 586 -16.65 14.65 2.82
N VAL A 587 -15.42 15.08 2.51
CA VAL A 587 -14.94 15.21 1.13
C VAL A 587 -14.89 13.85 0.42
N LEU A 588 -14.41 12.81 1.10
CA LEU A 588 -14.40 11.44 0.55
C LEU A 588 -15.81 10.94 0.25
N ARG A 589 -16.76 11.15 1.16
CA ARG A 589 -18.17 10.79 0.96
C ARG A 589 -18.77 11.54 -0.23
N ASP A 590 -18.48 12.83 -0.36
CA ASP A 590 -18.97 13.62 -1.46
C ASP A 590 -18.37 13.17 -2.81
N ARG A 591 -17.08 12.86 -2.85
CA ARG A 591 -16.42 12.25 -4.03
C ARG A 591 -17.02 10.90 -4.40
N GLN A 592 -17.31 10.06 -3.41
CA GLN A 592 -17.95 8.75 -3.61
C GLN A 592 -19.35 8.92 -4.18
N HIS A 593 -20.16 9.81 -3.61
CA HIS A 593 -21.50 10.12 -4.08
C HIS A 593 -21.47 10.63 -5.55
N LEU A 594 -20.60 11.58 -5.84
CA LEU A 594 -20.39 12.09 -7.21
C LEU A 594 -19.96 10.98 -8.19
N SER A 595 -19.15 10.03 -7.76
CA SER A 595 -18.67 8.93 -8.61
C SER A 595 -19.74 7.88 -8.90
N GLN A 596 -20.69 7.67 -7.98
CA GLN A 596 -21.75 6.66 -8.10
C GLN A 596 -22.94 7.18 -8.91
N ASP A 597 -23.49 8.34 -8.54
CA ASP A 597 -24.77 8.84 -9.05
C ASP A 597 -24.67 10.16 -9.84
N GLY A 598 -23.50 10.79 -9.82
CA GLY A 598 -23.26 12.03 -10.56
C GLY A 598 -23.83 13.30 -9.89
N LEU A 599 -23.96 14.37 -10.68
CA LEU A 599 -24.30 15.71 -10.23
C LEU A 599 -25.41 16.32 -11.09
N ILE A 600 -26.35 16.98 -10.42
CA ILE A 600 -27.33 17.88 -11.02
C ILE A 600 -27.13 19.26 -10.41
N VAL A 601 -26.86 20.26 -11.26
CA VAL A 601 -26.80 21.67 -10.89
C VAL A 601 -28.07 22.36 -11.39
N ILE A 602 -28.73 23.08 -10.52
CA ILE A 602 -29.91 23.88 -10.83
C ILE A 602 -29.55 25.33 -10.68
N VAL A 603 -29.75 26.13 -11.72
CA VAL A 603 -29.50 27.59 -11.71
C VAL A 603 -30.80 28.33 -11.93
N LEU A 604 -31.15 29.21 -11.01
CA LEU A 604 -32.32 30.07 -11.13
C LEU A 604 -32.03 31.45 -10.55
N THR A 605 -32.66 32.45 -11.13
CA THR A 605 -32.63 33.85 -10.67
C THR A 605 -34.00 34.20 -10.11
N MET A 606 -34.04 34.74 -8.92
CA MET A 606 -35.28 35.11 -8.24
C MET A 606 -35.24 36.57 -7.80
N ASP A 607 -36.40 37.24 -7.88
CA ASP A 607 -36.59 38.57 -7.30
C ASP A 607 -36.62 38.48 -5.77
N SER A 608 -35.76 39.23 -5.10
CA SER A 608 -35.64 39.19 -3.65
C SER A 608 -36.85 39.79 -2.90
N SER A 609 -37.68 40.58 -3.59
CA SER A 609 -38.84 41.24 -3.00
C SER A 609 -40.13 40.43 -3.18
N THR A 610 -40.29 39.78 -4.34
CA THR A 610 -41.51 39.04 -4.70
C THR A 610 -41.34 37.53 -4.53
N GLY A 611 -40.12 37.01 -4.60
CA GLY A 611 -39.83 35.58 -4.62
C GLY A 611 -40.10 34.90 -5.96
N GLU A 612 -40.42 35.66 -7.00
CA GLU A 612 -40.72 35.13 -8.34
C GLU A 612 -39.46 34.75 -9.12
N ILE A 613 -39.55 33.74 -10.01
CA ILE A 613 -38.47 33.36 -10.92
C ILE A 613 -38.36 34.40 -12.04
N VAL A 614 -37.24 35.13 -12.05
CA VAL A 614 -36.91 36.10 -13.12
C VAL A 614 -36.27 35.39 -14.32
N SER A 615 -35.46 34.33 -14.08
CA SER A 615 -34.77 33.56 -15.12
C SER A 615 -34.48 32.14 -14.68
N GLY A 616 -34.56 31.18 -15.61
CA GLY A 616 -34.35 29.74 -15.36
C GLY A 616 -35.69 29.00 -15.17
N PRO A 617 -35.72 27.82 -14.51
CA PRO A 617 -34.57 27.06 -14.04
C PRO A 617 -33.76 26.44 -15.18
N ASP A 618 -32.45 26.61 -15.15
CA ASP A 618 -31.53 25.85 -15.97
C ASP A 618 -31.00 24.64 -15.21
N VAL A 619 -31.06 23.46 -15.84
CA VAL A 619 -30.64 22.19 -15.24
C VAL A 619 -29.44 21.63 -16.00
N ILE A 620 -28.33 21.47 -15.31
CA ILE A 620 -27.09 20.90 -15.85
C ILE A 620 -26.81 19.57 -15.15
N SER A 621 -26.63 18.50 -15.92
CA SER A 621 -26.30 17.16 -15.41
C SER A 621 -24.89 16.74 -15.84
N ARG A 622 -24.14 16.12 -14.92
CA ARG A 622 -22.86 15.47 -15.18
C ARG A 622 -22.77 14.15 -14.44
N GLY A 623 -22.38 13.09 -15.16
CA GLY A 623 -22.20 11.75 -14.58
C GLY A 623 -23.47 11.02 -14.15
N PHE A 624 -24.65 11.67 -14.26
CA PHE A 624 -25.93 11.09 -13.83
C PHE A 624 -26.66 10.37 -14.99
N VAL A 625 -27.01 11.10 -16.04
CA VAL A 625 -27.70 10.54 -17.23
C VAL A 625 -27.11 11.12 -18.52
N TYR A 626 -27.26 10.37 -19.61
CA TYR A 626 -26.92 10.89 -20.93
C TYR A 626 -28.03 11.86 -21.39
N VAL A 627 -27.76 13.16 -21.30
CA VAL A 627 -28.74 14.21 -21.44
C VAL A 627 -29.54 14.14 -22.77
N ARG A 628 -28.86 13.74 -23.89
CA ARG A 628 -29.52 13.64 -25.20
C ARG A 628 -30.61 12.57 -25.30
N GLU A 629 -30.54 11.56 -24.43
CA GLU A 629 -31.52 10.46 -24.36
C GLU A 629 -32.50 10.63 -23.19
N SER A 630 -32.32 11.69 -22.40
CA SER A 630 -33.09 11.94 -21.16
C SER A 630 -33.71 13.33 -21.13
N GLU A 631 -33.99 13.89 -22.29
CA GLU A 631 -34.59 15.25 -22.41
C GLU A 631 -35.91 15.35 -21.63
N ASN A 632 -36.77 14.32 -21.69
CA ASN A 632 -38.02 14.28 -20.95
C ASN A 632 -37.80 14.34 -19.43
N LEU A 633 -36.80 13.62 -18.90
CA LEU A 633 -36.49 13.65 -17.46
C LEU A 633 -35.98 15.04 -17.04
N MET A 634 -35.16 15.69 -17.87
CA MET A 634 -34.68 17.05 -17.58
C MET A 634 -35.76 18.07 -17.60
N GLU A 635 -36.73 17.95 -18.53
CA GLU A 635 -37.90 18.81 -18.58
C GLU A 635 -38.85 18.54 -17.38
N ASP A 636 -39.08 17.29 -17.02
CA ASP A 636 -39.84 16.94 -15.82
C ASP A 636 -39.22 17.58 -14.57
N VAL A 637 -37.86 17.49 -14.41
CA VAL A 637 -37.15 18.14 -13.31
C VAL A 637 -37.35 19.63 -13.27
N LYS A 638 -37.29 20.32 -14.44
CA LYS A 638 -37.58 21.76 -14.52
C LYS A 638 -39.02 22.09 -14.11
N ASN A 639 -39.98 21.26 -14.50
CA ASN A 639 -41.39 21.45 -14.14
C ASN A 639 -41.59 21.27 -12.62
N VAL A 640 -40.97 20.31 -11.99
CA VAL A 640 -40.98 20.13 -10.52
C VAL A 640 -40.41 21.37 -9.84
N ILE A 641 -39.26 21.88 -10.30
CA ILE A 641 -38.66 23.11 -9.75
C ILE A 641 -39.62 24.28 -9.82
N LYS A 642 -40.26 24.51 -10.98
CA LYS A 642 -41.25 25.60 -11.15
C LYS A 642 -42.45 25.46 -10.22
N GLN A 643 -42.96 24.24 -10.03
CA GLN A 643 -44.08 23.97 -9.12
C GLN A 643 -43.71 24.23 -7.66
N GLU A 644 -42.50 23.78 -7.22
CA GLU A 644 -42.06 24.00 -5.84
C GLU A 644 -41.82 25.50 -5.57
N VAL A 645 -41.20 26.23 -6.49
CA VAL A 645 -40.99 27.69 -6.33
C VAL A 645 -42.33 28.43 -6.25
N ALA A 646 -43.31 28.11 -7.12
CA ALA A 646 -44.66 28.70 -7.01
C ALA A 646 -45.32 28.35 -5.67
N GLY A 647 -45.01 27.18 -5.09
CA GLY A 647 -45.47 26.81 -3.77
C GLY A 647 -44.81 27.62 -2.63
N PHE A 648 -43.56 28.06 -2.80
CA PHE A 648 -42.88 28.93 -1.83
C PHE A 648 -43.47 30.34 -1.86
N GLU A 649 -43.75 30.90 -3.05
CA GLU A 649 -44.44 32.18 -3.23
C GLU A 649 -45.78 32.21 -2.49
N GLN A 650 -46.63 31.19 -2.68
CA GLN A 650 -47.93 31.05 -2.00
C GLN A 650 -47.82 30.97 -0.47
N ARG A 651 -46.74 30.40 0.02
CA ARG A 651 -46.48 30.19 1.48
C ARG A 651 -45.69 31.38 2.08
N HIS A 652 -45.30 32.37 1.30
CA HIS A 652 -44.45 33.51 1.67
C HIS A 652 -43.12 33.08 2.29
N ILE A 653 -42.52 32.03 1.76
CA ILE A 653 -41.20 31.54 2.22
C ILE A 653 -40.14 32.31 1.43
N THR A 654 -39.38 33.15 2.15
CA THR A 654 -38.30 33.98 1.57
C THR A 654 -36.91 33.57 2.12
N ASP A 655 -36.85 32.62 3.04
CA ASP A 655 -35.57 32.13 3.56
C ASP A 655 -34.87 31.21 2.55
N TRP A 656 -33.76 31.69 2.02
CA TRP A 656 -32.97 31.00 0.99
C TRP A 656 -32.44 29.62 1.44
N SER A 657 -32.14 29.45 2.72
CA SER A 657 -31.68 28.17 3.25
C SER A 657 -32.78 27.14 3.18
N THR A 658 -34.00 27.52 3.55
CA THR A 658 -35.20 26.70 3.49
C THR A 658 -35.56 26.37 2.05
N ILE A 659 -35.55 27.34 1.13
CA ILE A 659 -35.83 27.13 -0.29
C ILE A 659 -34.85 26.12 -0.88
N LYS A 660 -33.54 26.30 -0.67
CA LYS A 660 -32.49 25.40 -1.18
C LYS A 660 -32.64 23.98 -0.62
N SER A 661 -32.90 23.83 0.68
CA SER A 661 -33.04 22.49 1.28
C SER A 661 -34.28 21.78 0.79
N THR A 662 -35.43 22.43 0.78
CA THR A 662 -36.70 21.84 0.33
C THR A 662 -36.61 21.45 -1.14
N LEU A 663 -36.12 22.36 -2.00
CA LEU A 663 -35.94 22.08 -3.42
C LEU A 663 -35.02 20.87 -3.67
N LYS A 664 -33.94 20.77 -2.88
CA LYS A 664 -33.03 19.64 -2.95
C LYS A 664 -33.71 18.34 -2.55
N ASP A 665 -34.47 18.33 -1.46
CA ASP A 665 -35.11 17.13 -0.91
C ASP A 665 -36.24 16.64 -1.84
N ASP A 666 -37.11 17.55 -2.35
CA ASP A 666 -38.21 17.22 -3.24
C ASP A 666 -37.71 16.67 -4.59
N LEU A 667 -36.68 17.31 -5.14
CA LEU A 667 -36.05 16.81 -6.36
C LEU A 667 -35.33 15.50 -6.20
N ARG A 668 -34.68 15.28 -5.06
CA ARG A 668 -34.07 14.02 -4.74
C ARG A 668 -35.10 12.90 -4.72
N ASP A 669 -36.23 13.11 -4.02
CA ASP A 669 -37.32 12.14 -3.94
C ASP A 669 -37.91 11.87 -5.31
N TYR A 670 -38.18 12.92 -6.10
CA TYR A 670 -38.70 12.78 -7.46
C TYR A 670 -37.75 11.97 -8.36
N ILE A 671 -36.47 12.32 -8.41
CA ILE A 671 -35.45 11.66 -9.23
C ILE A 671 -35.27 10.22 -8.79
N PHE A 672 -35.22 9.96 -7.48
CA PHE A 672 -35.12 8.60 -6.95
C PHE A 672 -36.33 7.74 -7.28
N GLN A 673 -37.56 8.28 -7.23
CA GLN A 673 -38.76 7.56 -7.64
C GLN A 673 -38.70 7.16 -9.12
N LYS A 674 -38.24 8.04 -9.99
CA LYS A 674 -38.17 7.84 -11.44
C LYS A 674 -36.99 6.95 -11.87
N THR A 675 -35.83 7.08 -11.24
CA THR A 675 -34.57 6.50 -11.75
C THR A 675 -33.91 5.48 -10.81
N LYS A 676 -34.31 5.46 -9.53
CA LYS A 676 -33.64 4.72 -8.43
C LYS A 676 -32.18 5.12 -8.24
N ARG A 677 -31.80 6.31 -8.69
CA ARG A 677 -30.49 6.92 -8.48
C ARG A 677 -30.65 8.17 -7.60
N ASP A 678 -29.57 8.52 -6.88
CA ASP A 678 -29.53 9.63 -5.92
C ASP A 678 -28.39 10.59 -6.26
N PRO A 679 -28.47 11.35 -7.38
CA PRO A 679 -27.41 12.28 -7.76
C PRO A 679 -27.26 13.43 -6.77
N MET A 680 -26.05 13.96 -6.64
CA MET A 680 -25.81 15.16 -5.84
C MET A 680 -26.54 16.36 -6.48
N ILE A 681 -27.49 16.97 -5.75
CA ILE A 681 -28.27 18.10 -6.22
C ILE A 681 -27.71 19.39 -5.61
N LEU A 682 -27.34 20.35 -6.49
CA LEU A 682 -26.77 21.63 -6.12
C LEU A 682 -27.63 22.79 -6.63
N PRO A 683 -28.54 23.34 -5.82
CA PRO A 683 -29.29 24.54 -6.16
C PRO A 683 -28.44 25.81 -6.05
N ILE A 684 -28.31 26.55 -7.14
CA ILE A 684 -27.66 27.86 -7.22
C ILE A 684 -28.76 28.89 -7.47
N ILE A 685 -29.08 29.68 -6.46
CA ILE A 685 -30.08 30.73 -6.53
C ILE A 685 -29.39 32.10 -6.52
N MET A 686 -29.62 32.90 -7.54
CA MET A 686 -29.13 34.27 -7.68
C MET A 686 -30.27 35.23 -7.37
N GLU A 687 -30.00 36.29 -6.61
CA GLU A 687 -30.93 37.33 -6.26
C GLU A 687 -30.77 38.53 -7.22
N VAL A 688 -31.91 39.15 -7.60
CA VAL A 688 -31.94 40.39 -8.35
C VAL A 688 -32.95 41.37 -7.72
#